data_ed3c5ce454f5a980ac241acc94ff181c
#
_entry.id   ed3c5ce454f5a980ac241acc94ff181c
#
_cell.length_a   1.000
_cell.length_b   1.000
_cell.length_c   1.000
_cell.angle_alpha   90.00
_cell.angle_beta   90.00
_cell.angle_gamma   90.00
#
_symmetry.space_group_name_H-M   'P 1'
#
loop_
_entity.id
_entity.type
_entity.pdbx_description
1 polymer ?
#
loop_
_entity_poly.entity_id
_entity_poly.type
_entity_poly.pdbx_seq_one_letter_code
_entity_poly.pdbx_strand_id
1 'polypeptide(L)'
;MAQVQPLAQINKSMATKNHRLPVSTNAGVHTLITPAMGSRLYVDDDGTILLGQPPEVLKGLLLHGISNFDTLVLPDVKEKNGSLTNSLEFPLYFFLFVSNGLADSRRLNLVGEEDDISHALRLLRITLFGPTRHELENWKTEPELRDEWLAASKELALKDRYGEIIPLLNFFNISPFRDGLVKVGKQSITHVDRDVYDIGNGNSVVRIDLNEDRHIEPPYKVSSDYVPGGLVKMGIEVLGGASGFTPTEACTGLALCYNGEYLLIDCIPFLDEHLLARGISKNQIAAVFLTHLHDDHSALFPLMQMPHRVDLITTREIFHMAMEKVSCGIGWNVSAIREHFRLMEVRPGERFNYFGLTIEPHVTVHSIPTIGATFSTINRGAKWDICIIGDNHSMTAANEMAAEGLIRKSTIKNLQRLYQDRFSLLVADGGAGAIHGDPADAIQSASDRVVFVHVEKLANEFNTTFSLATSGKRYTILEGDSAIYTSQINHYLTEWLGRPFPNRWMRSLLADEEIRRYNADDVILVQDSTTRGYVYLILTGYCDVVRHDGSALHVDAKLQAGDVLGEMAVITGKTTRNASVVAKTPVTLCVFSEETFGSFITAEGFQDRLLQGWSMRPIIAKHAQFNGLIFTVLEKLSQIGELLTLPEGGCFELTEACWCLLSSGDATLNAEPMYLDEDYGARPFASARTGPINSKDGCVLLLFDAQRLERLRLKTPQLNYKLRKLRMQSSSSVVSWKLGKVEISD
;
A
#
# COMPACT_ATOMS: atom_id res chain seq x y z
N MET A 1 -16.54 -35.84 2.62
CA MET A 1 -15.82 -35.65 3.89
C MET A 1 -14.33 -35.64 3.59
N ALA A 2 -13.81 -34.56 3.06
CA ALA A 2 -12.37 -34.36 2.93
C ALA A 2 -11.83 -34.00 4.31
N GLN A 3 -11.00 -34.86 4.88
CA GLN A 3 -10.28 -34.59 6.10
C GLN A 3 -9.34 -33.41 5.85
N VAL A 4 -9.60 -32.29 6.51
CA VAL A 4 -8.62 -31.24 6.72
C VAL A 4 -7.43 -31.93 7.41
N GLN A 5 -6.33 -32.17 6.69
CA GLN A 5 -5.11 -32.63 7.34
C GLN A 5 -4.70 -31.55 8.34
N PRO A 6 -4.49 -31.90 9.61
CA PRO A 6 -4.19 -30.90 10.61
C PRO A 6 -2.83 -30.28 10.30
N LEU A 7 -2.78 -28.95 10.26
CA LEU A 7 -1.57 -28.10 10.28
C LEU A 7 -0.57 -28.47 11.42
N ALA A 8 -0.92 -29.44 12.25
CA ALA A 8 -0.09 -30.02 13.31
C ALA A 8 1.22 -30.68 12.83
N GLN A 9 1.41 -30.91 11.53
CA GLN A 9 2.68 -31.44 11.00
C GLN A 9 3.74 -30.36 10.75
N ILE A 10 3.36 -29.08 10.65
CA ILE A 10 4.29 -27.97 10.48
C ILE A 10 5.05 -27.66 11.79
N ASN A 11 4.45 -27.99 12.94
CA ASN A 11 5.00 -27.67 14.26
C ASN A 11 6.17 -28.54 14.75
N LYS A 12 6.58 -29.58 14.02
CA LYS A 12 7.65 -30.49 14.51
C LYS A 12 9.07 -30.16 14.06
N SER A 13 9.28 -29.24 13.11
CA SER A 13 10.63 -28.94 12.61
C SER A 13 11.23 -27.59 13.04
N MET A 14 10.47 -26.72 13.74
CA MET A 14 10.93 -25.36 14.09
C MET A 14 11.12 -25.11 15.59
N ALA A 15 11.34 -26.11 16.41
CA ALA A 15 11.67 -25.91 17.82
C ALA A 15 13.17 -25.60 17.99
N THR A 16 13.66 -24.41 17.60
CA THR A 16 14.97 -23.93 18.05
C THR A 16 15.05 -22.41 18.13
N LYS A 17 15.27 -21.96 19.37
CA LYS A 17 15.65 -20.63 19.86
C LYS A 17 14.53 -19.68 20.24
N ASN A 18 14.01 -19.89 21.44
CA ASN A 18 13.23 -18.93 22.21
C ASN A 18 14.07 -17.74 22.67
N HIS A 19 13.76 -16.53 22.21
CA HIS A 19 14.05 -15.31 22.95
C HIS A 19 12.82 -14.95 23.82
N ARG A 20 12.65 -15.66 24.94
CA ARG A 20 11.77 -15.24 26.02
C ARG A 20 12.58 -14.39 26.97
N LEU A 21 12.23 -13.13 27.10
CA LEU A 21 12.63 -12.31 28.25
C LEU A 21 11.51 -12.40 29.28
N PRO A 22 11.67 -13.18 30.37
CA PRO A 22 10.72 -13.13 31.48
C PRO A 22 10.96 -11.85 32.27
N VAL A 23 9.98 -10.98 32.34
CA VAL A 23 9.96 -9.88 33.30
C VAL A 23 9.34 -10.42 34.60
N SER A 24 10.17 -10.75 35.58
CA SER A 24 9.72 -11.17 36.89
C SER A 24 9.46 -9.95 37.76
N THR A 25 8.21 -9.67 38.08
CA THR A 25 7.82 -8.83 39.23
C THR A 25 7.21 -9.71 40.32
N ASN A 26 7.32 -9.29 41.58
CA ASN A 26 6.92 -10.07 42.77
C ASN A 26 5.40 -10.41 42.90
N ALA A 27 4.63 -10.34 41.82
CA ALA A 27 3.20 -10.62 41.79
C ALA A 27 2.81 -11.26 40.46
N GLY A 28 2.76 -12.57 40.39
CA GLY A 28 2.30 -13.35 39.22
C GLY A 28 3.32 -13.36 38.07
N VAL A 29 3.46 -14.54 37.42
CA VAL A 29 4.31 -14.66 36.21
C VAL A 29 3.47 -14.22 35.01
N HIS A 30 3.78 -13.09 34.42
CA HIS A 30 3.26 -12.70 33.11
C HIS A 30 4.39 -12.65 32.08
N THR A 31 4.04 -12.82 30.82
CA THR A 31 4.98 -12.71 29.69
C THR A 31 4.44 -11.71 28.70
N LEU A 32 5.29 -10.76 28.28
CA LEU A 32 4.99 -9.82 27.22
C LEU A 32 5.89 -10.16 26.01
N ILE A 33 5.27 -10.34 24.85
CA ILE A 33 5.95 -10.68 23.58
C ILE A 33 5.56 -9.62 22.55
N THR A 34 6.49 -9.25 21.67
CA THR A 34 6.23 -8.42 20.48
C THR A 34 6.23 -9.33 19.26
N PRO A 35 5.08 -9.86 18.81
CA PRO A 35 5.02 -10.75 17.64
C PRO A 35 5.43 -10.03 16.35
N ALA A 36 4.98 -8.79 16.20
CA ALA A 36 5.35 -7.89 15.13
C ALA A 36 5.39 -6.46 15.68
N MET A 37 6.14 -5.58 15.06
CA MET A 37 6.16 -4.15 15.43
C MET A 37 4.74 -3.58 15.28
N GLY A 38 4.28 -2.82 16.28
CA GLY A 38 2.91 -2.34 16.39
C GLY A 38 1.94 -3.31 17.05
N SER A 39 2.43 -4.46 17.58
CA SER A 39 1.62 -5.40 18.37
C SER A 39 2.31 -5.81 19.66
N ARG A 40 1.51 -6.20 20.66
CA ARG A 40 1.96 -6.80 21.91
C ARG A 40 1.06 -7.98 22.26
N LEU A 41 1.65 -9.09 22.67
CA LEU A 41 0.96 -10.24 23.18
C LEU A 41 1.24 -10.37 24.69
N TYR A 42 0.20 -10.15 25.48
CA TYR A 42 0.23 -10.36 26.93
C TYR A 42 -0.27 -11.75 27.26
N VAL A 43 0.46 -12.47 28.10
CA VAL A 43 0.15 -13.85 28.51
C VAL A 43 0.28 -13.96 30.02
N ASP A 44 -0.77 -14.42 30.69
CA ASP A 44 -0.74 -14.84 32.09
C ASP A 44 -1.54 -16.15 32.31
N ASP A 45 -1.75 -16.56 33.56
CA ASP A 45 -2.49 -17.77 33.90
C ASP A 45 -4.00 -17.67 33.58
N ASP A 46 -4.54 -16.47 33.40
CA ASP A 46 -5.97 -16.21 33.19
C ASP A 46 -6.34 -16.02 31.69
N GLY A 47 -5.35 -15.87 30.78
CA GLY A 47 -5.59 -15.80 29.35
C GLY A 47 -4.48 -15.11 28.55
N THR A 48 -4.73 -14.97 27.24
CA THR A 48 -3.78 -14.39 26.30
C THR A 48 -4.44 -13.28 25.50
N ILE A 49 -3.87 -12.07 25.55
CA ILE A 49 -4.41 -10.85 24.93
C ILE A 49 -3.46 -10.36 23.86
N LEU A 50 -3.95 -10.24 22.63
CA LEU A 50 -3.23 -9.57 21.51
C LEU A 50 -3.73 -8.14 21.39
N LEU A 51 -2.81 -7.17 21.47
CA LEU A 51 -3.07 -5.74 21.28
C LEU A 51 -2.37 -5.26 20.01
N GLY A 52 -3.08 -4.51 19.18
CA GLY A 52 -2.58 -4.04 17.89
C GLY A 52 -2.48 -5.15 16.84
N GLN A 53 -2.91 -4.85 15.62
CA GLN A 53 -3.00 -5.80 14.52
C GLN A 53 -2.31 -5.22 13.28
N PRO A 54 -0.97 -5.08 13.27
CA PRO A 54 -0.26 -4.68 12.06
C PRO A 54 -0.46 -5.72 10.96
N PRO A 55 -0.24 -5.35 9.69
CA PRO A 55 -0.31 -6.30 8.60
C PRO A 55 0.55 -7.53 8.87
N GLU A 56 0.07 -8.70 8.46
CA GLU A 56 0.77 -9.98 8.61
C GLU A 56 1.17 -10.36 10.05
N VAL A 57 0.50 -9.80 11.07
CA VAL A 57 0.76 -10.16 12.49
C VAL A 57 0.68 -11.67 12.74
N LEU A 58 -0.15 -12.39 11.97
CA LEU A 58 -0.25 -13.85 11.99
C LEU A 58 1.12 -14.50 11.77
N LYS A 59 1.89 -14.02 10.80
CA LYS A 59 3.24 -14.53 10.51
C LYS A 59 4.18 -14.30 11.69
N GLY A 60 4.09 -13.13 12.32
CA GLY A 60 4.85 -12.84 13.54
C GLY A 60 4.50 -13.78 14.70
N LEU A 61 3.21 -14.06 14.92
CA LEU A 61 2.77 -15.04 15.92
C LEU A 61 3.35 -16.43 15.64
N LEU A 62 3.32 -16.89 14.39
CA LEU A 62 3.89 -18.17 13.97
C LEU A 62 5.41 -18.23 14.20
N LEU A 63 6.16 -17.18 13.82
CA LEU A 63 7.61 -17.10 14.01
C LEU A 63 8.01 -17.17 15.49
N HIS A 64 7.17 -16.65 16.40
CA HIS A 64 7.39 -16.72 17.84
C HIS A 64 6.89 -18.02 18.48
N GLY A 65 6.36 -18.95 17.67
CA GLY A 65 5.84 -20.23 18.16
C GLY A 65 4.58 -20.08 19.02
N ILE A 66 3.83 -19.00 18.84
CA ILE A 66 2.56 -18.78 19.52
C ILE A 66 1.53 -19.74 18.91
N SER A 67 0.73 -20.35 19.75
CA SER A 67 -0.31 -21.31 19.33
C SER A 67 -1.73 -20.85 19.64
N ASN A 68 -1.90 -19.86 20.51
CA ASN A 68 -3.23 -19.40 20.92
C ASN A 68 -3.23 -17.95 21.42
N PHE A 69 -4.32 -17.25 21.20
CA PHE A 69 -4.76 -16.10 21.97
C PHE A 69 -6.30 -16.10 22.05
N ASP A 70 -6.85 -15.44 23.07
CA ASP A 70 -8.27 -15.50 23.40
C ASP A 70 -8.96 -14.15 23.28
N THR A 71 -8.19 -13.09 23.31
CA THR A 71 -8.68 -11.70 23.32
C THR A 71 -7.90 -10.85 22.33
N LEU A 72 -8.61 -10.06 21.54
CA LEU A 72 -8.11 -9.10 20.58
C LEU A 72 -8.53 -7.69 21.01
N VAL A 73 -7.54 -6.80 21.23
CA VAL A 73 -7.79 -5.38 21.54
C VAL A 73 -7.49 -4.55 20.32
N LEU A 74 -8.49 -3.82 19.85
CA LEU A 74 -8.38 -2.93 18.70
C LEU A 74 -7.60 -1.66 19.08
N PRO A 75 -6.65 -1.19 18.24
CA PRO A 75 -5.90 0.04 18.50
C PRO A 75 -6.72 1.29 18.16
N ASP A 76 -6.42 2.41 18.83
CA ASP A 76 -7.01 3.72 18.52
C ASP A 76 -6.37 4.35 17.29
N VAL A 77 -5.05 4.24 17.19
CA VAL A 77 -4.26 4.74 16.04
C VAL A 77 -4.37 3.74 14.90
N LYS A 78 -4.99 4.15 13.80
CA LYS A 78 -5.25 3.24 12.67
C LYS A 78 -4.09 3.13 11.68
N GLU A 79 -3.13 4.02 11.76
CA GLU A 79 -2.00 4.08 10.82
C GLU A 79 -0.75 4.64 11.51
N LYS A 80 0.39 4.01 11.27
CA LYS A 80 1.73 4.46 11.66
C LYS A 80 2.66 4.41 10.45
N ASN A 81 3.20 5.56 10.06
CA ASN A 81 4.21 5.69 8.98
C ASN A 81 3.86 4.95 7.68
N GLY A 82 2.61 5.05 7.25
CA GLY A 82 2.16 4.48 5.99
C GLY A 82 1.66 3.03 6.08
N SER A 83 1.68 2.42 7.26
CA SER A 83 1.15 1.07 7.50
C SER A 83 -0.07 1.10 8.40
N LEU A 84 -1.06 0.25 8.13
CA LEU A 84 -2.22 0.06 9.00
C LEU A 84 -1.82 -0.65 10.28
N THR A 85 -2.53 -0.35 11.38
CA THR A 85 -2.34 -0.97 12.70
C THR A 85 -3.47 -1.93 13.07
N ASN A 86 -4.48 -2.05 12.21
CA ASN A 86 -5.72 -2.80 12.45
C ASN A 86 -6.12 -3.71 11.29
N SER A 87 -5.17 -4.49 10.78
CA SER A 87 -5.44 -5.60 9.84
C SER A 87 -6.09 -6.74 10.60
N LEU A 88 -7.36 -7.03 10.33
CA LEU A 88 -8.20 -7.84 11.22
C LEU A 88 -8.43 -9.27 10.75
N GLU A 89 -8.32 -9.52 9.46
CA GLU A 89 -8.55 -10.84 8.89
C GLU A 89 -7.50 -11.86 9.34
N PHE A 90 -6.23 -11.49 9.34
CA PHE A 90 -5.14 -12.37 9.78
C PHE A 90 -5.22 -12.80 11.26
N PRO A 91 -5.47 -11.90 12.24
CA PRO A 91 -5.68 -12.34 13.63
C PRO A 91 -6.88 -13.26 13.77
N LEU A 92 -7.97 -13.01 13.07
CA LEU A 92 -9.13 -13.88 13.10
C LEU A 92 -8.80 -15.26 12.52
N TYR A 93 -8.12 -15.35 11.39
CA TYR A 93 -7.70 -16.62 10.81
C TYR A 93 -6.71 -17.37 11.70
N PHE A 94 -5.79 -16.68 12.37
CA PHE A 94 -4.95 -17.30 13.37
C PHE A 94 -5.77 -17.94 14.47
N PHE A 95 -6.74 -17.20 15.04
CA PHE A 95 -7.62 -17.72 16.07
C PHE A 95 -8.45 -18.91 15.57
N LEU A 96 -9.06 -18.83 14.40
CA LEU A 96 -9.93 -19.87 13.87
C LEU A 96 -9.17 -21.15 13.50
N PHE A 97 -8.01 -21.04 12.87
CA PHE A 97 -7.32 -22.18 12.25
C PHE A 97 -6.09 -22.63 13.04
N VAL A 98 -5.28 -21.72 13.56
CA VAL A 98 -4.07 -22.08 14.32
C VAL A 98 -4.41 -22.38 15.79
N SER A 99 -5.26 -21.55 16.39
CA SER A 99 -5.72 -21.75 17.78
C SER A 99 -6.89 -22.72 17.89
N ASN A 100 -7.30 -23.40 16.82
CA ASN A 100 -8.44 -24.30 16.76
C ASN A 100 -9.79 -23.69 17.19
N GLY A 101 -9.94 -22.38 17.12
CA GLY A 101 -11.16 -21.68 17.52
C GLY A 101 -12.40 -22.19 16.79
N LEU A 102 -12.28 -22.44 15.48
CA LEU A 102 -13.35 -22.99 14.65
C LEU A 102 -13.72 -24.43 15.06
N ALA A 103 -12.73 -25.31 15.20
CA ALA A 103 -12.94 -26.71 15.54
C ALA A 103 -13.54 -26.87 16.94
N ASP A 104 -13.11 -26.07 17.90
CA ASP A 104 -13.55 -26.08 19.29
C ASP A 104 -14.82 -25.23 19.52
N SER A 105 -15.36 -24.61 18.49
CA SER A 105 -16.51 -23.69 18.56
C SER A 105 -16.32 -22.57 19.58
N ARG A 106 -15.07 -22.08 19.73
CA ARG A 106 -14.72 -20.96 20.62
C ARG A 106 -15.01 -19.63 19.95
N ARG A 107 -15.22 -18.60 20.78
CA ARG A 107 -15.39 -17.20 20.32
C ARG A 107 -14.21 -16.35 20.76
N LEU A 108 -13.74 -15.49 19.87
CA LEU A 108 -12.70 -14.52 20.13
C LEU A 108 -13.30 -13.33 20.90
N ASN A 109 -12.72 -12.93 22.02
CA ASN A 109 -13.11 -11.70 22.70
C ASN A 109 -12.60 -10.51 21.90
N LEU A 110 -13.51 -9.67 21.38
CA LEU A 110 -13.20 -8.47 20.61
C LEU A 110 -13.43 -7.24 21.49
N VAL A 111 -12.35 -6.55 21.82
CA VAL A 111 -12.31 -5.39 22.72
C VAL A 111 -11.92 -4.13 21.94
N GLY A 112 -12.57 -3.01 22.20
CA GLY A 112 -12.27 -1.72 21.59
C GLY A 112 -13.34 -0.68 21.87
N GLU A 113 -13.24 0.49 21.30
CA GLU A 113 -14.33 1.47 21.28
C GLU A 113 -15.48 0.98 20.39
N GLU A 114 -16.70 1.41 20.65
CA GLU A 114 -17.90 0.93 19.92
C GLU A 114 -17.79 1.17 18.41
N ASP A 115 -17.31 2.35 18.00
CA ASP A 115 -17.12 2.71 16.59
C ASP A 115 -16.05 1.82 15.93
N ASP A 116 -14.96 1.52 16.62
CA ASP A 116 -13.88 0.68 16.12
C ASP A 116 -14.34 -0.77 15.95
N ILE A 117 -15.09 -1.29 16.90
CA ILE A 117 -15.71 -2.61 16.80
C ILE A 117 -16.67 -2.66 15.61
N SER A 118 -17.49 -1.63 15.42
CA SER A 118 -18.42 -1.55 14.28
C SER A 118 -17.66 -1.56 12.94
N HIS A 119 -16.60 -0.78 12.81
CA HIS A 119 -15.76 -0.77 11.62
C HIS A 119 -15.07 -2.13 11.39
N ALA A 120 -14.57 -2.75 12.45
CA ALA A 120 -13.95 -4.08 12.40
C ALA A 120 -14.92 -5.15 11.88
N LEU A 121 -16.12 -5.21 12.42
CA LEU A 121 -17.14 -6.17 11.99
C LEU A 121 -17.58 -5.93 10.55
N ARG A 122 -17.74 -4.67 10.16
CA ARG A 122 -18.08 -4.32 8.78
C ARG A 122 -16.98 -4.69 7.79
N LEU A 123 -15.72 -4.46 8.13
CA LEU A 123 -14.56 -4.88 7.33
C LEU A 123 -14.56 -6.40 7.16
N LEU A 124 -14.68 -7.14 8.27
CA LEU A 124 -14.68 -8.60 8.24
C LEU A 124 -15.87 -9.19 7.49
N ARG A 125 -17.05 -8.54 7.53
CA ARG A 125 -18.18 -8.96 6.69
C ARG A 125 -17.80 -8.95 5.22
N ILE A 126 -17.17 -7.86 4.75
CA ILE A 126 -16.80 -7.70 3.33
C ILE A 126 -15.78 -8.75 2.90
N THR A 127 -14.79 -9.03 3.75
CA THR A 127 -13.68 -9.93 3.38
C THR A 127 -14.03 -11.42 3.58
N LEU A 128 -14.92 -11.76 4.50
CA LEU A 128 -15.31 -13.15 4.77
C LEU A 128 -16.53 -13.62 4.00
N PHE A 129 -17.50 -12.73 3.74
CA PHE A 129 -18.79 -13.08 3.15
C PHE A 129 -19.05 -12.38 1.82
N GLY A 130 -18.21 -11.42 1.44
CA GLY A 130 -18.40 -10.63 0.22
C GLY A 130 -19.63 -9.71 0.30
N PRO A 131 -20.16 -9.27 -0.86
CA PRO A 131 -21.29 -8.37 -0.93
C PRO A 131 -22.62 -9.08 -0.74
N THR A 132 -23.60 -8.38 -0.20
CA THR A 132 -24.99 -8.85 -0.15
C THR A 132 -25.68 -8.76 -1.52
N ARG A 133 -26.79 -9.49 -1.71
CA ARG A 133 -27.62 -9.38 -2.91
C ARG A 133 -28.07 -7.94 -3.17
N HIS A 134 -28.50 -7.24 -2.12
CA HIS A 134 -28.92 -5.84 -2.21
C HIS A 134 -27.81 -4.89 -2.69
N GLU A 135 -26.59 -5.07 -2.18
CA GLU A 135 -25.42 -4.30 -2.63
C GLU A 135 -25.13 -4.54 -4.12
N LEU A 136 -25.11 -5.80 -4.56
CA LEU A 136 -24.88 -6.16 -5.97
C LEU A 136 -25.99 -5.61 -6.91
N GLU A 137 -27.24 -5.63 -6.47
CA GLU A 137 -28.35 -5.03 -7.21
C GLU A 137 -28.23 -3.51 -7.31
N ASN A 138 -27.85 -2.83 -6.24
CA ASN A 138 -27.59 -1.39 -6.23
C ASN A 138 -26.42 -1.01 -7.13
N TRP A 139 -25.40 -1.86 -7.24
CA TRP A 139 -24.26 -1.68 -8.14
C TRP A 139 -24.56 -2.09 -9.57
N LYS A 140 -25.78 -2.59 -9.84
CA LYS A 140 -26.25 -3.03 -11.16
C LYS A 140 -25.38 -4.16 -11.75
N THR A 141 -24.99 -5.08 -10.89
CA THR A 141 -24.25 -6.28 -11.29
C THR A 141 -25.14 -7.15 -12.20
N GLU A 142 -24.56 -7.70 -13.24
CA GLU A 142 -25.23 -8.64 -14.16
C GLU A 142 -25.88 -9.79 -13.37
N PRO A 143 -27.17 -10.11 -13.59
CA PRO A 143 -27.89 -11.08 -12.77
C PRO A 143 -27.21 -12.46 -12.67
N GLU A 144 -26.70 -12.97 -13.78
CA GLU A 144 -26.03 -14.27 -13.80
C GLU A 144 -24.71 -14.25 -13.02
N LEU A 145 -23.93 -13.18 -13.10
CA LEU A 145 -22.68 -13.00 -12.36
C LEU A 145 -22.96 -12.80 -10.88
N ARG A 146 -23.96 -12.00 -10.54
CA ARG A 146 -24.42 -11.79 -9.17
C ARG A 146 -24.77 -13.12 -8.49
N ASP A 147 -25.63 -13.91 -9.15
CA ASP A 147 -26.13 -15.16 -8.58
C ASP A 147 -24.99 -16.20 -8.44
N GLU A 148 -24.04 -16.23 -9.37
CA GLU A 148 -22.82 -17.06 -9.28
C GLU A 148 -21.93 -16.65 -8.10
N TRP A 149 -21.63 -15.38 -7.91
CA TRP A 149 -20.81 -14.91 -6.80
C TRP A 149 -21.47 -15.17 -5.45
N LEU A 150 -22.78 -14.94 -5.33
CA LEU A 150 -23.52 -15.24 -4.10
C LEU A 150 -23.53 -16.73 -3.78
N ALA A 151 -23.68 -17.59 -4.79
CA ALA A 151 -23.67 -19.03 -4.61
C ALA A 151 -22.29 -19.53 -4.19
N ALA A 152 -21.21 -19.03 -4.84
CA ALA A 152 -19.83 -19.35 -4.49
C ALA A 152 -19.49 -18.90 -3.06
N SER A 153 -19.81 -17.66 -2.71
CA SER A 153 -19.56 -17.13 -1.35
C SER A 153 -20.32 -17.91 -0.28
N LYS A 154 -21.54 -18.32 -0.54
CA LYS A 154 -22.32 -19.17 0.37
C LYS A 154 -21.72 -20.57 0.52
N GLU A 155 -21.30 -21.20 -0.58
CA GLU A 155 -20.74 -22.55 -0.54
C GLU A 155 -19.38 -22.59 0.15
N LEU A 156 -18.53 -21.59 -0.11
CA LEU A 156 -17.17 -21.50 0.43
C LEU A 156 -17.09 -20.78 1.78
N ALA A 157 -18.21 -20.30 2.32
CA ALA A 157 -18.25 -19.67 3.65
C ALA A 157 -17.83 -20.65 4.75
N LEU A 158 -17.34 -20.11 5.86
CA LEU A 158 -16.99 -20.89 7.03
C LEU A 158 -18.24 -21.55 7.64
N LYS A 159 -18.19 -22.87 7.73
CA LYS A 159 -19.29 -23.72 8.23
C LYS A 159 -18.94 -24.39 9.54
N ASP A 160 -19.93 -24.60 10.37
CA ASP A 160 -19.80 -25.37 11.60
C ASP A 160 -19.70 -26.87 11.31
N ARG A 161 -19.59 -27.68 12.38
CA ARG A 161 -19.53 -29.15 12.26
C ARG A 161 -20.79 -29.82 11.69
N TYR A 162 -21.90 -29.06 11.56
CA TYR A 162 -23.16 -29.52 10.97
C TYR A 162 -23.33 -29.09 9.53
N GLY A 163 -22.37 -28.31 8.99
CA GLY A 163 -22.41 -27.76 7.64
C GLY A 163 -23.18 -26.46 7.51
N GLU A 164 -23.60 -25.86 8.64
CA GLU A 164 -24.30 -24.57 8.63
C GLU A 164 -23.30 -23.41 8.62
N ILE A 165 -23.62 -22.35 7.85
CA ILE A 165 -22.78 -21.15 7.80
C ILE A 165 -22.75 -20.48 9.18
N ILE A 166 -21.56 -20.18 9.66
CA ILE A 166 -21.39 -19.50 10.94
C ILE A 166 -21.59 -17.99 10.71
N PRO A 167 -22.62 -17.37 11.31
CA PRO A 167 -22.80 -15.92 11.23
C PRO A 167 -21.60 -15.17 11.81
N LEU A 168 -21.22 -14.03 11.23
CA LEU A 168 -20.05 -13.24 11.64
C LEU A 168 -20.00 -12.99 13.16
N LEU A 169 -21.11 -12.59 13.75
CA LEU A 169 -21.20 -12.30 15.20
C LEU A 169 -20.93 -13.52 16.08
N ASN A 170 -21.09 -14.74 15.54
CA ASN A 170 -20.83 -15.96 16.30
C ASN A 170 -19.32 -16.27 16.45
N PHE A 171 -18.45 -15.60 15.70
CA PHE A 171 -17.01 -15.70 15.92
C PHE A 171 -16.54 -14.90 17.14
N PHE A 172 -17.36 -13.98 17.67
CA PHE A 172 -16.93 -13.01 18.66
C PHE A 172 -17.79 -12.99 19.94
N ASN A 173 -17.13 -12.70 21.07
CA ASN A 173 -17.71 -12.09 22.25
C ASN A 173 -17.35 -10.60 22.19
N ILE A 174 -18.32 -9.74 21.93
CA ILE A 174 -18.11 -8.30 21.75
C ILE A 174 -18.08 -7.61 23.12
N SER A 175 -16.99 -6.92 23.41
CA SER A 175 -16.73 -6.30 24.72
C SER A 175 -16.22 -4.86 24.55
N PRO A 176 -17.10 -3.87 24.32
CA PRO A 176 -16.68 -2.49 24.20
C PRO A 176 -16.21 -1.91 25.53
N PHE A 177 -15.30 -0.93 25.48
CA PHE A 177 -14.94 -0.15 26.65
C PHE A 177 -16.17 0.59 27.20
N ARG A 178 -16.30 0.61 28.52
CA ARG A 178 -17.28 1.39 29.27
C ARG A 178 -16.53 2.19 30.32
N ASP A 179 -16.59 3.52 30.22
CA ASP A 179 -15.79 4.42 31.07
C ASP A 179 -14.29 4.05 31.06
N GLY A 180 -13.76 3.65 29.90
CA GLY A 180 -12.38 3.25 29.70
C GLY A 180 -12.01 1.87 30.29
N LEU A 181 -12.97 1.06 30.72
CA LEU A 181 -12.71 -0.25 31.35
C LEU A 181 -13.51 -1.36 30.68
N VAL A 182 -12.90 -2.53 30.54
CA VAL A 182 -13.58 -3.78 30.17
C VAL A 182 -13.04 -4.93 31.01
N LYS A 183 -13.88 -5.93 31.27
CA LYS A 183 -13.48 -7.20 31.93
C LYS A 183 -13.68 -8.35 30.98
N VAL A 184 -12.63 -9.16 30.81
CA VAL A 184 -12.63 -10.38 30.02
C VAL A 184 -12.16 -11.52 30.91
N GLY A 185 -13.07 -12.42 31.26
CA GLY A 185 -12.79 -13.45 32.28
C GLY A 185 -12.41 -12.80 33.61
N LYS A 186 -11.20 -13.12 34.10
CA LYS A 186 -10.67 -12.53 35.32
C LYS A 186 -9.77 -11.30 35.08
N GLN A 187 -9.41 -11.06 33.82
CA GLN A 187 -8.58 -9.93 33.43
C GLN A 187 -9.41 -8.65 33.30
N SER A 188 -8.85 -7.52 33.69
CA SER A 188 -9.37 -6.18 33.43
C SER A 188 -8.44 -5.46 32.45
N ILE A 189 -8.99 -4.81 31.45
CA ILE A 189 -8.26 -3.98 30.48
C ILE A 189 -8.77 -2.57 30.66
N THR A 190 -7.89 -1.66 31.06
CA THR A 190 -8.19 -0.24 31.20
C THR A 190 -7.53 0.52 30.07
N HIS A 191 -8.31 1.26 29.31
CA HIS A 191 -7.86 2.21 28.30
C HIS A 191 -7.45 3.50 29.02
N VAL A 192 -6.15 3.76 29.11
CA VAL A 192 -5.56 4.84 29.92
C VAL A 192 -5.36 6.11 29.10
N ASP A 193 -4.86 5.94 27.87
CA ASP A 193 -4.62 7.00 26.91
C ASP A 193 -4.61 6.34 25.52
N ARG A 194 -4.52 7.15 24.49
CA ARG A 194 -4.50 6.69 23.10
C ARG A 194 -3.41 5.64 22.85
N ASP A 195 -3.83 4.41 22.50
CA ASP A 195 -2.97 3.23 22.36
C ASP A 195 -2.17 2.85 23.62
N VAL A 196 -2.65 3.24 24.81
CA VAL A 196 -2.04 2.90 26.11
C VAL A 196 -3.05 2.17 26.98
N TYR A 197 -2.70 0.97 27.39
CA TYR A 197 -3.60 0.05 28.12
C TYR A 197 -2.94 -0.46 29.38
N ASP A 198 -3.71 -0.53 30.49
CA ASP A 198 -3.32 -1.23 31.70
C ASP A 198 -4.08 -2.56 31.77
N ILE A 199 -3.35 -3.67 31.84
CA ILE A 199 -3.93 -5.03 31.98
C ILE A 199 -3.66 -5.52 33.39
N GLY A 200 -4.70 -5.96 34.09
CA GLY A 200 -4.61 -6.44 35.45
C GLY A 200 -5.54 -7.59 35.76
N ASN A 201 -5.18 -8.40 36.78
CA ASN A 201 -5.98 -9.49 37.31
C ASN A 201 -6.33 -9.32 38.82
N GLY A 202 -6.29 -8.07 39.30
CA GLY A 202 -6.54 -7.72 40.70
C GLY A 202 -5.31 -7.75 41.63
N ASN A 203 -4.23 -8.44 41.26
CA ASN A 203 -2.99 -8.54 42.04
C ASN A 203 -1.82 -7.77 41.43
N SER A 204 -1.81 -7.60 40.10
CA SER A 204 -0.80 -6.87 39.36
C SER A 204 -1.42 -6.13 38.20
N VAL A 205 -0.79 -5.02 37.81
CA VAL A 205 -1.16 -4.23 36.64
C VAL A 205 0.07 -4.06 35.75
N VAL A 206 -0.08 -4.33 34.47
CA VAL A 206 0.98 -4.18 33.46
C VAL A 206 0.53 -3.12 32.47
N ARG A 207 1.33 -2.06 32.30
CA ARG A 207 1.10 -1.04 31.28
C ARG A 207 1.70 -1.47 29.98
N ILE A 208 0.89 -1.36 28.91
CA ILE A 208 1.28 -1.63 27.53
C ILE A 208 1.06 -0.36 26.74
N ASP A 209 2.13 0.15 26.13
CA ASP A 209 2.12 1.32 25.25
C ASP A 209 2.49 0.89 23.82
N LEU A 210 1.52 0.92 22.90
CA LEU A 210 1.76 0.62 21.51
C LEU A 210 2.46 1.76 20.76
N ASN A 211 2.55 2.98 21.36
CA ASN A 211 3.24 4.12 20.75
C ASN A 211 4.77 4.02 20.82
N GLU A 212 5.32 3.06 21.59
CA GLU A 212 6.75 2.75 21.58
C GLU A 212 7.24 2.37 20.18
N ASP A 213 6.41 1.68 19.39
CA ASP A 213 6.73 1.34 18.01
C ASP A 213 6.33 2.50 17.08
N ARG A 214 7.32 3.26 16.64
CA ARG A 214 7.14 4.39 15.72
C ARG A 214 7.01 3.95 14.27
N HIS A 215 7.59 2.81 13.91
CA HIS A 215 7.56 2.19 12.59
C HIS A 215 6.92 0.82 12.70
N ILE A 216 6.30 0.39 11.62
CA ILE A 216 5.78 -0.96 11.47
C ILE A 216 6.55 -1.59 10.31
N GLU A 217 7.17 -2.74 10.56
CA GLU A 217 8.00 -3.45 9.60
C GLU A 217 7.48 -4.88 9.41
N PRO A 218 7.76 -5.52 8.25
CA PRO A 218 7.43 -6.92 8.04
C PRO A 218 7.97 -7.81 9.17
N PRO A 219 7.20 -8.79 9.66
CA PRO A 219 7.67 -9.70 10.71
C PRO A 219 8.75 -10.67 10.21
N TYR A 220 9.08 -10.65 8.92
CA TYR A 220 10.11 -11.46 8.27
C TYR A 220 11.08 -10.55 7.52
N LYS A 221 12.24 -11.11 7.14
CA LYS A 221 13.23 -10.36 6.35
C LYS A 221 12.77 -10.27 4.90
N VAL A 222 12.54 -9.05 4.41
CA VAL A 222 12.31 -8.80 2.98
C VAL A 222 13.61 -9.10 2.22
N SER A 223 13.53 -9.97 1.21
CA SER A 223 14.69 -10.28 0.37
C SER A 223 15.10 -9.04 -0.44
N SER A 224 16.36 -8.65 -0.29
CA SER A 224 16.99 -7.58 -1.07
C SER A 224 17.77 -8.12 -2.28
N ASP A 225 17.63 -9.39 -2.62
CA ASP A 225 18.27 -9.97 -3.78
C ASP A 225 17.73 -9.30 -5.05
N TYR A 226 18.54 -8.44 -5.61
CA TYR A 226 18.25 -7.73 -6.84
C TYR A 226 19.04 -8.38 -7.98
N VAL A 227 18.34 -8.85 -8.98
CA VAL A 227 18.95 -9.32 -10.22
C VAL A 227 18.89 -8.18 -11.23
N PRO A 228 20.03 -7.51 -11.52
CA PRO A 228 20.07 -6.53 -12.58
C PRO A 228 19.73 -7.24 -13.89
N GLY A 229 18.55 -6.96 -14.42
CA GLY A 229 18.11 -7.49 -15.69
C GLY A 229 18.36 -6.51 -16.83
N GLY A 230 18.26 -7.00 -18.06
CA GLY A 230 18.12 -6.16 -19.24
C GLY A 230 16.84 -5.33 -19.18
N LEU A 231 16.67 -4.45 -20.17
CA LEU A 231 15.41 -3.74 -20.36
C LEU A 231 14.28 -4.73 -20.59
N VAL A 232 13.18 -4.54 -19.89
CA VAL A 232 11.98 -5.39 -20.02
C VAL A 232 10.89 -4.57 -20.70
N LYS A 233 10.42 -5.06 -21.85
CA LYS A 233 9.24 -4.51 -22.51
C LYS A 233 7.95 -5.11 -21.94
N MET A 234 7.96 -6.42 -21.65
CA MET A 234 6.88 -7.11 -20.95
C MET A 234 7.43 -8.24 -20.09
N GLY A 235 7.03 -8.31 -18.84
CA GLY A 235 7.47 -9.33 -17.89
C GLY A 235 6.84 -9.19 -16.52
N ILE A 236 7.13 -10.12 -15.63
CA ILE A 236 6.67 -10.13 -14.23
C ILE A 236 7.87 -10.07 -13.31
N GLU A 237 7.82 -9.17 -12.34
CA GLU A 237 8.66 -9.16 -11.15
C GLU A 237 7.84 -9.71 -9.98
N VAL A 238 8.34 -10.70 -9.27
CA VAL A 238 7.66 -11.29 -8.12
C VAL A 238 8.02 -10.48 -6.86
N LEU A 239 7.01 -9.81 -6.28
CA LEU A 239 7.15 -9.13 -4.99
C LEU A 239 7.03 -10.14 -3.84
N GLY A 240 6.08 -11.07 -3.96
CA GLY A 240 5.87 -12.20 -3.08
C GLY A 240 5.11 -13.30 -3.79
N GLY A 241 5.24 -14.54 -3.34
CA GLY A 241 4.59 -15.68 -3.98
C GLY A 241 3.97 -16.68 -3.01
N ALA A 242 4.05 -16.41 -1.69
CA ALA A 242 3.56 -17.32 -0.67
C ALA A 242 2.14 -16.99 -0.21
N SER A 243 1.56 -17.89 0.60
CA SER A 243 0.25 -17.65 1.22
C SER A 243 0.35 -16.72 2.42
N GLY A 244 -0.79 -16.21 2.90
CA GLY A 244 -0.88 -15.42 4.12
C GLY A 244 -0.41 -16.16 5.38
N PHE A 245 -0.34 -17.49 5.34
CA PHE A 245 0.11 -18.36 6.47
C PHE A 245 1.60 -18.72 6.43
N THR A 246 2.32 -18.45 5.36
CA THR A 246 3.76 -18.73 5.27
C THR A 246 4.54 -17.69 6.06
N PRO A 247 5.19 -18.03 7.18
CA PRO A 247 5.71 -17.02 8.12
C PRO A 247 6.97 -16.30 7.66
N THR A 248 7.70 -16.87 6.70
CA THR A 248 9.05 -16.41 6.28
C THR A 248 9.06 -15.67 4.95
N GLU A 249 7.93 -15.61 4.25
CA GLU A 249 7.81 -15.11 2.89
C GLU A 249 6.66 -14.10 2.75
N ALA A 250 6.78 -13.19 1.78
CA ALA A 250 5.72 -12.24 1.44
C ALA A 250 4.49 -12.95 0.84
N CYS A 251 3.32 -12.39 1.10
CA CYS A 251 2.07 -12.78 0.42
C CYS A 251 2.19 -12.62 -1.09
N THR A 252 1.26 -13.23 -1.84
CA THR A 252 1.25 -13.19 -3.30
C THR A 252 1.02 -11.78 -3.83
N GLY A 253 2.00 -11.28 -4.58
CA GLY A 253 1.92 -10.01 -5.28
C GLY A 253 2.95 -9.92 -6.39
N LEU A 254 2.52 -9.40 -7.53
CA LEU A 254 3.33 -9.35 -8.74
C LEU A 254 3.37 -7.92 -9.29
N ALA A 255 4.49 -7.55 -9.90
CA ALA A 255 4.61 -6.30 -10.64
C ALA A 255 4.81 -6.62 -12.13
N LEU A 256 3.77 -6.42 -12.95
CA LEU A 256 3.84 -6.55 -14.39
C LEU A 256 4.52 -5.32 -14.98
N CYS A 257 5.72 -5.48 -15.49
CA CYS A 257 6.42 -4.46 -16.25
C CYS A 257 5.88 -4.39 -17.68
N TYR A 258 5.50 -3.20 -18.12
CA TYR A 258 5.11 -2.94 -19.50
C TYR A 258 5.69 -1.60 -19.98
N ASN A 259 6.60 -1.64 -20.94
CA ASN A 259 7.28 -0.47 -21.50
C ASN A 259 7.99 0.42 -20.44
N GLY A 260 8.52 -0.18 -19.37
CA GLY A 260 9.24 0.53 -18.31
C GLY A 260 8.38 1.10 -17.18
N GLU A 261 7.06 0.94 -17.26
CA GLU A 261 6.12 1.22 -16.18
C GLU A 261 5.62 -0.09 -15.56
N TYR A 262 5.08 -0.01 -14.35
CA TYR A 262 4.59 -1.18 -13.64
C TYR A 262 3.09 -1.09 -13.39
N LEU A 263 2.41 -2.20 -13.64
CA LEU A 263 1.06 -2.49 -13.22
C LEU A 263 1.17 -3.55 -12.13
N LEU A 264 0.79 -3.21 -10.90
CA LEU A 264 0.77 -4.18 -9.82
C LEU A 264 -0.41 -5.14 -10.01
N ILE A 265 -0.20 -6.41 -9.75
CA ILE A 265 -1.27 -7.39 -9.60
C ILE A 265 -1.41 -7.59 -8.09
N ASP A 266 -2.50 -7.03 -7.58
CA ASP A 266 -2.78 -6.90 -6.15
C ASP A 266 -1.81 -5.97 -5.39
N CYS A 267 -2.16 -5.68 -4.15
CA CYS A 267 -1.37 -4.89 -3.21
C CYS A 267 -1.10 -5.73 -1.97
N ILE A 268 0.12 -6.23 -1.87
CA ILE A 268 0.54 -7.01 -0.70
C ILE A 268 0.80 -6.10 0.51
N PRO A 269 0.68 -6.63 1.73
CA PRO A 269 1.15 -5.95 2.93
C PRO A 269 2.60 -5.48 2.78
N PHE A 270 2.95 -4.35 3.40
CA PHE A 270 4.30 -3.76 3.32
C PHE A 270 4.79 -3.50 1.88
N LEU A 271 3.88 -3.04 1.02
CA LEU A 271 4.16 -2.78 -0.39
C LEU A 271 5.39 -1.89 -0.61
N ASP A 272 5.57 -0.86 0.20
CA ASP A 272 6.67 0.10 0.08
C ASP A 272 8.04 -0.57 0.27
N GLU A 273 8.16 -1.47 1.24
CA GLU A 273 9.36 -2.25 1.54
C GLU A 273 9.69 -3.22 0.40
N HIS A 274 8.68 -3.86 -0.17
CA HIS A 274 8.85 -4.77 -1.31
C HIS A 274 9.24 -4.03 -2.59
N LEU A 275 8.64 -2.88 -2.87
CA LEU A 275 9.01 -2.03 -4.01
C LEU A 275 10.45 -1.52 -3.86
N LEU A 276 10.82 -1.05 -2.66
CA LEU A 276 12.18 -0.60 -2.36
C LEU A 276 13.19 -1.74 -2.57
N ALA A 277 12.90 -2.94 -2.05
CA ALA A 277 13.77 -4.11 -2.20
C ALA A 277 13.96 -4.53 -3.67
N ARG A 278 13.04 -4.18 -4.55
CA ARG A 278 13.12 -4.44 -6.01
C ARG A 278 13.66 -3.24 -6.80
N GLY A 279 13.96 -2.11 -6.16
CA GLY A 279 14.35 -0.88 -6.84
C GLY A 279 13.24 -0.31 -7.74
N ILE A 280 11.97 -0.65 -7.48
CA ILE A 280 10.82 -0.12 -8.19
C ILE A 280 10.36 1.14 -7.49
N SER A 281 10.47 2.27 -8.17
CA SER A 281 10.05 3.55 -7.61
C SER A 281 8.53 3.72 -7.65
N LYS A 282 7.97 4.40 -6.65
CA LYS A 282 6.54 4.75 -6.62
C LYS A 282 6.09 5.49 -7.88
N ASN A 283 6.95 6.32 -8.46
CA ASN A 283 6.68 7.04 -9.72
C ASN A 283 6.56 6.12 -10.95
N GLN A 284 7.02 4.87 -10.86
CA GLN A 284 6.89 3.89 -11.95
C GLN A 284 5.60 3.07 -11.89
N ILE A 285 4.79 3.20 -10.83
CA ILE A 285 3.54 2.46 -10.66
C ILE A 285 2.42 3.21 -11.37
N ALA A 286 1.98 2.74 -12.52
CA ALA A 286 0.91 3.36 -13.29
C ALA A 286 -0.48 2.91 -12.82
N ALA A 287 -0.64 1.62 -12.48
CA ALA A 287 -1.92 1.03 -12.13
C ALA A 287 -1.78 -0.16 -11.17
N VAL A 288 -2.91 -0.57 -10.61
CA VAL A 288 -3.10 -1.82 -9.89
C VAL A 288 -4.25 -2.57 -10.53
N PHE A 289 -4.04 -3.82 -10.92
CA PHE A 289 -5.10 -4.77 -11.22
C PHE A 289 -5.44 -5.50 -9.92
N LEU A 290 -6.62 -5.19 -9.36
CA LEU A 290 -7.06 -5.75 -8.08
C LEU A 290 -7.96 -6.96 -8.35
N THR A 291 -7.52 -8.12 -7.89
CA THR A 291 -8.23 -9.39 -8.12
C THR A 291 -9.40 -9.57 -7.17
N HIS A 292 -9.20 -9.35 -5.86
CA HIS A 292 -10.20 -9.48 -4.80
C HIS A 292 -9.75 -8.79 -3.50
N LEU A 293 -10.45 -9.02 -2.36
CA LEU A 293 -10.28 -8.21 -1.16
C LEU A 293 -9.78 -8.92 0.10
N HIS A 294 -9.21 -10.11 0.02
CA HIS A 294 -8.52 -10.69 1.18
C HIS A 294 -7.33 -9.82 1.59
N ASP A 295 -6.94 -9.87 2.86
CA ASP A 295 -5.90 -8.97 3.43
C ASP A 295 -4.52 -9.15 2.78
N ASP A 296 -4.21 -10.33 2.25
CA ASP A 296 -2.97 -10.62 1.54
C ASP A 296 -2.91 -10.10 0.11
N HIS A 297 -4.04 -9.60 -0.45
CA HIS A 297 -4.13 -9.07 -1.81
C HIS A 297 -4.50 -7.58 -1.86
N SER A 298 -5.10 -7.04 -0.82
CA SER A 298 -5.76 -5.73 -0.89
C SER A 298 -5.25 -4.71 0.14
N ALA A 299 -3.97 -4.70 0.42
CA ALA A 299 -3.34 -3.67 1.24
C ALA A 299 -3.27 -2.32 0.49
N LEU A 300 -4.43 -1.72 0.20
CA LEU A 300 -4.57 -0.53 -0.66
C LEU A 300 -4.14 0.78 0.01
N PHE A 301 -3.97 0.80 1.34
CA PHE A 301 -3.63 2.02 2.07
C PHE A 301 -2.34 2.70 1.57
N PRO A 302 -1.23 1.99 1.24
CA PRO A 302 -0.03 2.60 0.67
C PRO A 302 -0.28 3.38 -0.62
N LEU A 303 -1.31 3.04 -1.41
CA LEU A 303 -1.67 3.78 -2.62
C LEU A 303 -2.19 5.18 -2.31
N MET A 304 -2.74 5.41 -1.12
CA MET A 304 -3.12 6.76 -0.65
C MET A 304 -1.89 7.62 -0.31
N GLN A 305 -0.70 7.02 -0.25
CA GLN A 305 0.59 7.68 -0.02
C GLN A 305 1.41 7.85 -1.32
N MET A 306 0.80 7.62 -2.49
CA MET A 306 1.48 7.75 -3.78
C MET A 306 1.66 9.22 -4.20
N PRO A 307 2.75 9.54 -4.94
CA PRO A 307 3.03 10.89 -5.44
C PRO A 307 2.13 11.32 -6.59
N HIS A 308 1.43 10.38 -7.19
CA HIS A 308 0.45 10.57 -8.25
C HIS A 308 -0.69 9.57 -8.10
N ARG A 309 -1.80 9.84 -8.76
CA ARG A 309 -2.99 9.01 -8.68
C ARG A 309 -2.83 7.75 -9.53
N VAL A 310 -2.83 6.60 -8.87
CA VAL A 310 -2.73 5.29 -9.51
C VAL A 310 -4.11 4.82 -9.98
N ASP A 311 -4.16 4.21 -11.17
CA ASP A 311 -5.39 3.61 -11.70
C ASP A 311 -5.68 2.29 -11.00
N LEU A 312 -6.91 2.10 -10.55
CA LEU A 312 -7.38 0.84 -9.99
C LEU A 312 -8.22 0.12 -11.05
N ILE A 313 -7.62 -0.88 -11.70
CA ILE A 313 -8.23 -1.68 -12.75
C ILE A 313 -8.89 -2.88 -12.08
N THR A 314 -10.21 -2.90 -12.04
CA THR A 314 -10.99 -3.98 -11.43
C THR A 314 -12.45 -3.88 -11.84
N THR A 315 -13.31 -4.79 -11.37
CA THR A 315 -14.74 -4.65 -11.56
C THR A 315 -15.33 -3.58 -10.66
N ARG A 316 -16.49 -3.09 -11.01
CA ARG A 316 -17.22 -2.10 -10.20
C ARG A 316 -17.49 -2.61 -8.79
N GLU A 317 -17.85 -3.86 -8.65
CA GLU A 317 -18.20 -4.51 -7.39
C GLU A 317 -16.99 -4.60 -6.45
N ILE A 318 -15.87 -5.12 -6.94
CA ILE A 318 -14.62 -5.20 -6.18
C ILE A 318 -14.15 -3.79 -5.79
N PHE A 319 -14.30 -2.80 -6.68
CA PHE A 319 -13.98 -1.40 -6.35
C PHE A 319 -14.84 -0.85 -5.21
N HIS A 320 -16.15 -1.09 -5.23
CA HIS A 320 -17.04 -0.62 -4.15
C HIS A 320 -16.66 -1.25 -2.80
N MET A 321 -16.44 -2.57 -2.80
CA MET A 321 -15.99 -3.30 -1.61
C MET A 321 -14.62 -2.78 -1.12
N ALA A 322 -13.67 -2.51 -2.05
CA ALA A 322 -12.35 -1.98 -1.74
C ALA A 322 -12.41 -0.61 -1.05
N MET A 323 -13.24 0.30 -1.57
CA MET A 323 -13.42 1.62 -0.96
C MET A 323 -14.02 1.52 0.45
N GLU A 324 -14.93 0.58 0.65
CA GLU A 324 -15.53 0.32 1.95
C GLU A 324 -14.52 -0.30 2.92
N LYS A 325 -13.73 -1.28 2.47
CA LYS A 325 -12.66 -1.90 3.28
C LYS A 325 -11.67 -0.85 3.78
N VAL A 326 -11.13 -0.01 2.90
CA VAL A 326 -10.20 1.06 3.29
C VAL A 326 -10.87 2.08 4.21
N SER A 327 -12.14 2.43 3.95
CA SER A 327 -12.95 3.32 4.80
C SER A 327 -13.03 2.79 6.24
N CYS A 328 -13.37 1.52 6.42
CA CYS A 328 -13.40 0.87 7.73
C CYS A 328 -12.02 0.79 8.37
N GLY A 329 -10.97 0.51 7.57
CA GLY A 329 -9.60 0.38 8.06
C GLY A 329 -9.04 1.66 8.67
N ILE A 330 -9.37 2.84 8.14
CA ILE A 330 -8.84 4.12 8.63
C ILE A 330 -9.89 5.02 9.30
N GLY A 331 -11.15 4.58 9.37
CA GLY A 331 -12.23 5.34 10.01
C GLY A 331 -12.71 6.55 9.20
N TRP A 332 -12.43 6.63 7.89
CA TRP A 332 -12.87 7.74 7.04
C TRP A 332 -14.11 7.36 6.25
N ASN A 333 -14.91 8.36 5.84
CA ASN A 333 -16.05 8.09 4.98
C ASN A 333 -15.62 7.64 3.56
N VAL A 334 -16.43 6.81 2.91
CA VAL A 334 -16.15 6.22 1.60
C VAL A 334 -15.89 7.28 0.52
N SER A 335 -16.59 8.44 0.57
CA SER A 335 -16.38 9.51 -0.42
C SER A 335 -14.97 10.10 -0.33
N ALA A 336 -14.43 10.26 0.88
CA ALA A 336 -13.05 10.73 1.10
C ALA A 336 -12.02 9.72 0.57
N ILE A 337 -12.28 8.42 0.74
CA ILE A 337 -11.41 7.37 0.20
C ILE A 337 -11.39 7.41 -1.32
N ARG A 338 -12.57 7.52 -1.95
CA ARG A 338 -12.70 7.54 -3.42
C ARG A 338 -11.91 8.64 -4.12
N GLU A 339 -11.65 9.77 -3.46
CA GLU A 339 -10.83 10.85 -4.03
C GLU A 339 -9.38 10.42 -4.32
N HIS A 340 -8.86 9.37 -3.64
CA HIS A 340 -7.49 8.89 -3.82
C HIS A 340 -7.33 7.92 -4.99
N PHE A 341 -8.44 7.35 -5.50
CA PHE A 341 -8.41 6.29 -6.50
C PHE A 341 -9.13 6.70 -7.79
N ARG A 342 -8.72 6.13 -8.91
CA ARG A 342 -9.43 6.23 -10.19
C ARG A 342 -9.80 4.84 -10.67
N LEU A 343 -11.10 4.53 -10.71
CA LEU A 343 -11.58 3.26 -11.25
C LEU A 343 -11.38 3.24 -12.77
N MET A 344 -10.71 2.21 -13.26
CA MET A 344 -10.72 1.75 -14.63
C MET A 344 -11.54 0.47 -14.67
N GLU A 345 -12.86 0.61 -14.88
CA GLU A 345 -13.80 -0.49 -14.81
C GLU A 345 -13.54 -1.52 -15.92
N VAL A 346 -13.37 -2.77 -15.54
CA VAL A 346 -13.27 -3.90 -16.45
C VAL A 346 -14.43 -4.89 -16.21
N ARG A 347 -14.75 -5.67 -17.23
CA ARG A 347 -15.82 -6.67 -17.16
C ARG A 347 -15.30 -8.03 -17.58
N PRO A 348 -15.56 -9.10 -16.81
CA PRO A 348 -15.13 -10.43 -17.19
C PRO A 348 -15.60 -10.82 -18.59
N GLY A 349 -14.69 -11.33 -19.42
CA GLY A 349 -14.96 -11.70 -20.80
C GLY A 349 -14.87 -10.57 -21.83
N GLU A 350 -14.73 -9.30 -21.40
CA GLU A 350 -14.55 -8.16 -22.30
C GLU A 350 -13.08 -7.75 -22.36
N ARG A 351 -12.61 -7.33 -23.53
CA ARG A 351 -11.25 -6.82 -23.70
C ARG A 351 -11.18 -5.35 -23.36
N PHE A 352 -10.24 -5.00 -22.51
CA PHE A 352 -9.91 -3.64 -22.12
C PHE A 352 -8.50 -3.29 -22.60
N ASN A 353 -8.34 -2.14 -23.27
CA ASN A 353 -7.01 -1.68 -23.69
C ASN A 353 -6.49 -0.62 -22.70
N TYR A 354 -5.35 -0.93 -22.09
CA TYR A 354 -4.65 -0.02 -21.19
C TYR A 354 -3.32 0.38 -21.83
N PHE A 355 -3.30 1.52 -22.52
CA PHE A 355 -2.11 2.07 -23.19
C PHE A 355 -1.32 1.07 -24.05
N GLY A 356 -2.03 0.25 -24.82
CA GLY A 356 -1.43 -0.76 -25.71
C GLY A 356 -1.28 -2.16 -25.09
N LEU A 357 -1.49 -2.30 -23.78
CA LEU A 357 -1.64 -3.57 -23.11
C LEU A 357 -3.13 -3.98 -23.16
N THR A 358 -3.44 -5.11 -23.75
CA THR A 358 -4.79 -5.67 -23.73
C THR A 358 -4.99 -6.51 -22.50
N ILE A 359 -6.01 -6.21 -21.71
CA ILE A 359 -6.40 -6.91 -20.49
C ILE A 359 -7.74 -7.60 -20.76
N GLU A 360 -7.80 -8.92 -20.58
CA GLU A 360 -9.01 -9.73 -20.73
C GLU A 360 -9.31 -10.41 -19.38
N PRO A 361 -10.19 -9.81 -18.53
CA PRO A 361 -10.50 -10.36 -17.22
C PRO A 361 -11.39 -11.60 -17.31
N HIS A 362 -11.26 -12.49 -16.33
CA HIS A 362 -12.13 -13.66 -16.16
C HIS A 362 -12.52 -13.86 -14.70
N VAL A 363 -13.65 -14.49 -14.49
CA VAL A 363 -14.13 -14.87 -13.14
C VAL A 363 -13.41 -16.12 -12.69
N THR A 364 -13.06 -16.17 -11.41
CA THR A 364 -12.53 -17.36 -10.72
C THR A 364 -13.54 -17.85 -9.67
N VAL A 365 -13.33 -19.04 -9.14
CA VAL A 365 -14.17 -19.64 -8.08
C VAL A 365 -13.46 -19.45 -6.75
N HIS A 366 -13.96 -18.49 -5.96
CA HIS A 366 -13.38 -18.15 -4.67
C HIS A 366 -14.46 -17.73 -3.67
N SER A 367 -14.10 -17.58 -2.38
CA SER A 367 -15.05 -17.28 -1.29
C SER A 367 -15.70 -15.90 -1.37
N ILE A 368 -15.10 -14.96 -2.10
CA ILE A 368 -15.64 -13.62 -2.39
C ILE A 368 -15.45 -13.30 -3.87
N PRO A 369 -16.14 -12.29 -4.44
CA PRO A 369 -15.96 -11.88 -5.83
C PRO A 369 -14.49 -11.72 -6.21
N THR A 370 -14.02 -12.56 -7.14
CA THR A 370 -12.62 -12.64 -7.55
C THR A 370 -12.51 -12.73 -9.07
N ILE A 371 -11.50 -12.05 -9.61
CA ILE A 371 -11.14 -12.08 -11.03
C ILE A 371 -9.66 -12.34 -11.22
N GLY A 372 -9.31 -13.01 -12.29
CA GLY A 372 -7.98 -13.00 -12.87
C GLY A 372 -8.00 -12.29 -14.21
N ALA A 373 -6.86 -12.24 -14.92
CA ALA A 373 -6.81 -11.66 -16.26
C ALA A 373 -5.69 -12.25 -17.13
N THR A 374 -5.92 -12.20 -18.45
CA THR A 374 -4.86 -12.36 -19.45
C THR A 374 -4.41 -10.98 -19.91
N PHE A 375 -3.12 -10.72 -19.81
CA PHE A 375 -2.45 -9.49 -20.26
C PHE A 375 -1.72 -9.82 -21.56
N SER A 376 -1.95 -9.06 -22.62
CA SER A 376 -1.33 -9.33 -23.92
C SER A 376 -0.95 -8.08 -24.70
N THR A 377 0.11 -8.20 -25.50
CA THR A 377 0.54 -7.17 -26.43
C THR A 377 0.95 -7.80 -27.76
N ILE A 378 0.95 -7.00 -28.82
CA ILE A 378 1.47 -7.41 -30.14
C ILE A 378 2.78 -6.65 -30.37
N ASN A 379 3.86 -7.37 -30.56
CA ASN A 379 5.15 -6.80 -30.91
C ASN A 379 5.69 -7.45 -32.19
N ARG A 380 5.97 -6.67 -33.22
CA ARG A 380 6.47 -7.13 -34.52
C ARG A 380 5.61 -8.26 -35.12
N GLY A 381 4.29 -8.17 -34.97
CA GLY A 381 3.34 -9.13 -35.48
C GLY A 381 3.15 -10.44 -34.67
N ALA A 382 3.94 -10.61 -33.60
CA ALA A 382 3.78 -11.75 -32.69
C ALA A 382 2.99 -11.29 -31.44
N LYS A 383 2.10 -12.15 -30.94
CA LYS A 383 1.39 -11.96 -29.68
C LYS A 383 2.25 -12.47 -28.54
N TRP A 384 2.35 -11.69 -27.49
CA TRP A 384 2.99 -12.01 -26.22
C TRP A 384 1.96 -11.87 -25.13
N ASP A 385 1.85 -12.85 -24.23
CA ASP A 385 0.80 -12.86 -23.23
C ASP A 385 1.24 -13.50 -21.91
N ILE A 386 0.59 -13.03 -20.86
CA ILE A 386 0.72 -13.51 -19.49
C ILE A 386 -0.69 -13.76 -18.99
N CYS A 387 -1.01 -14.98 -18.61
CA CYS A 387 -2.26 -15.32 -17.96
C CYS A 387 -2.02 -15.43 -16.45
N ILE A 388 -2.79 -14.68 -15.66
CA ILE A 388 -2.80 -14.74 -14.21
C ILE A 388 -4.18 -15.22 -13.81
N ILE A 389 -4.28 -16.45 -13.33
CA ILE A 389 -5.57 -17.05 -12.96
C ILE A 389 -6.21 -16.25 -11.82
N GLY A 390 -5.43 -15.76 -10.84
CA GLY A 390 -5.92 -15.24 -9.56
C GLY A 390 -6.21 -16.39 -8.60
N ASP A 391 -6.70 -16.07 -7.42
CA ASP A 391 -7.11 -17.09 -6.45
C ASP A 391 -8.31 -17.86 -7.00
N ASN A 392 -8.20 -19.16 -7.01
CA ASN A 392 -9.18 -20.01 -7.64
C ASN A 392 -9.24 -21.38 -6.96
N HIS A 393 -10.42 -21.84 -6.64
CA HIS A 393 -10.60 -23.20 -6.13
C HIS A 393 -10.11 -24.23 -7.16
N SER A 394 -9.68 -25.42 -6.69
CA SER A 394 -9.22 -26.47 -7.59
C SER A 394 -10.27 -26.80 -8.65
N MET A 395 -9.82 -27.11 -9.87
CA MET A 395 -10.74 -27.41 -10.97
C MET A 395 -11.64 -28.61 -10.67
N THR A 396 -11.17 -29.55 -9.83
CA THR A 396 -11.99 -30.69 -9.37
C THR A 396 -13.18 -30.19 -8.57
N ALA A 397 -12.95 -29.40 -7.52
CA ALA A 397 -14.01 -28.88 -6.68
C ALA A 397 -14.91 -27.88 -7.42
N ALA A 398 -14.34 -27.04 -8.27
CA ALA A 398 -15.10 -26.10 -9.09
C ALA A 398 -16.05 -26.83 -10.08
N ASN A 399 -15.63 -27.97 -10.65
CA ASN A 399 -16.49 -28.81 -11.47
C ASN A 399 -17.65 -29.45 -10.65
N GLU A 400 -17.41 -29.87 -9.41
CA GLU A 400 -18.45 -30.38 -8.50
C GLU A 400 -19.49 -29.29 -8.23
N MET A 401 -19.05 -28.08 -7.87
CA MET A 401 -19.94 -26.92 -7.69
C MET A 401 -20.77 -26.60 -8.96
N ALA A 402 -20.16 -26.73 -10.14
CA ALA A 402 -20.89 -26.52 -11.39
C ALA A 402 -21.90 -27.65 -11.70
N ALA A 403 -21.61 -28.88 -11.29
CA ALA A 403 -22.56 -29.99 -11.41
C ALA A 403 -23.79 -29.80 -10.52
N GLU A 404 -23.60 -29.15 -9.36
CA GLU A 404 -24.66 -28.75 -8.43
C GLU A 404 -25.40 -27.48 -8.86
N GLY A 405 -24.92 -26.78 -9.91
CA GLY A 405 -25.54 -25.57 -10.44
C GLY A 405 -25.17 -24.30 -9.67
N LEU A 406 -24.18 -24.35 -8.77
CA LEU A 406 -23.69 -23.20 -8.00
C LEU A 406 -22.81 -22.27 -8.85
N ILE A 407 -22.06 -22.84 -9.79
CA ILE A 407 -21.15 -22.12 -10.71
C ILE A 407 -21.62 -22.33 -12.15
N ARG A 408 -21.55 -21.31 -12.98
CA ARG A 408 -21.92 -21.39 -14.39
C ARG A 408 -20.96 -22.32 -15.15
N LYS A 409 -21.51 -23.18 -16.00
CA LYS A 409 -20.72 -24.04 -16.89
C LYS A 409 -19.79 -23.24 -17.82
N SER A 410 -20.18 -22.01 -18.18
CA SER A 410 -19.35 -21.09 -18.97
C SER A 410 -18.08 -20.67 -18.21
N THR A 411 -18.19 -20.38 -16.93
CA THR A 411 -17.04 -20.04 -16.06
C THR A 411 -16.06 -21.21 -15.98
N ILE A 412 -16.56 -22.42 -15.70
CA ILE A 412 -15.71 -23.62 -15.64
C ILE A 412 -15.03 -23.91 -16.98
N LYS A 413 -15.79 -23.84 -18.08
CA LYS A 413 -15.23 -24.05 -19.42
C LYS A 413 -14.14 -23.02 -19.75
N ASN A 414 -14.32 -21.77 -19.34
CA ASN A 414 -13.32 -20.74 -19.54
C ASN A 414 -12.07 -21.00 -18.70
N LEU A 415 -12.20 -21.34 -17.41
CA LEU A 415 -11.07 -21.68 -16.54
C LEU A 415 -10.30 -22.90 -17.08
N GLN A 416 -10.98 -23.98 -17.47
CA GLN A 416 -10.35 -25.15 -18.10
C GLN A 416 -9.54 -24.74 -19.33
N ARG A 417 -10.11 -23.89 -20.19
CA ARG A 417 -9.41 -23.37 -21.37
C ARG A 417 -8.16 -22.58 -20.96
N LEU A 418 -8.23 -21.70 -19.95
CA LEU A 418 -7.09 -20.92 -19.50
C LEU A 418 -5.96 -21.80 -18.93
N TYR A 419 -6.27 -22.89 -18.26
CA TYR A 419 -5.26 -23.86 -17.81
C TYR A 419 -4.63 -24.65 -18.96
N GLN A 420 -5.36 -24.89 -20.05
CA GLN A 420 -4.90 -25.73 -21.17
C GLN A 420 -4.27 -24.93 -22.33
N ASP A 421 -4.72 -23.68 -22.54
CA ASP A 421 -4.23 -22.84 -23.64
C ASP A 421 -2.73 -22.54 -23.50
N ARG A 422 -2.13 -22.14 -24.60
CA ARG A 422 -0.74 -21.70 -24.62
C ARG A 422 -0.62 -20.24 -24.30
N PHE A 423 0.13 -19.93 -23.25
CA PHE A 423 0.59 -18.59 -22.90
C PHE A 423 2.13 -18.52 -22.82
N SER A 424 2.71 -17.35 -23.03
CA SER A 424 4.14 -17.15 -22.78
C SER A 424 4.48 -17.37 -21.30
N LEU A 425 3.52 -17.03 -20.40
CA LEU A 425 3.59 -17.31 -18.97
C LEU A 425 2.18 -17.53 -18.42
N LEU A 426 1.99 -18.63 -17.71
CA LEU A 426 0.81 -18.90 -16.89
C LEU A 426 1.21 -18.78 -15.42
N VAL A 427 0.52 -17.92 -14.66
CA VAL A 427 0.62 -17.83 -13.20
C VAL A 427 -0.66 -18.35 -12.59
N ALA A 428 -0.56 -19.38 -11.76
CA ALA A 428 -1.71 -20.07 -11.20
C ALA A 428 -1.60 -20.23 -9.68
N ASP A 429 -2.74 -20.32 -9.02
CA ASP A 429 -2.86 -20.62 -7.60
C ASP A 429 -2.52 -22.10 -7.36
N GLY A 430 -1.60 -22.36 -6.43
CA GLY A 430 -1.17 -23.70 -6.01
C GLY A 430 -1.36 -23.98 -4.53
N GLY A 431 -2.18 -23.19 -3.85
CA GLY A 431 -2.32 -23.17 -2.38
C GLY A 431 -2.86 -24.44 -1.73
N ALA A 432 -3.34 -25.42 -2.52
CA ALA A 432 -3.74 -26.77 -2.10
C ALA A 432 -4.57 -26.78 -0.80
N GLY A 433 -5.67 -26.05 -0.76
CA GLY A 433 -6.51 -25.93 0.41
C GLY A 433 -8.00 -25.96 0.08
N ALA A 434 -8.83 -25.66 1.07
CA ALA A 434 -10.29 -25.70 0.94
C ALA A 434 -10.85 -24.68 -0.09
N ILE A 435 -10.09 -23.63 -0.41
CA ILE A 435 -10.53 -22.53 -1.31
C ILE A 435 -9.47 -22.15 -2.36
N HIS A 436 -8.37 -22.91 -2.47
CA HIS A 436 -7.26 -22.64 -3.37
C HIS A 436 -7.06 -23.74 -4.41
N GLY A 437 -6.24 -23.44 -5.42
CA GLY A 437 -5.97 -24.30 -6.58
C GLY A 437 -5.09 -25.49 -6.28
N ASP A 438 -5.00 -26.38 -7.27
CA ASP A 438 -4.13 -27.56 -7.25
C ASP A 438 -3.14 -27.48 -8.41
N PRO A 439 -1.81 -27.64 -8.19
CA PRO A 439 -0.84 -27.73 -9.26
C PRO A 439 -1.17 -28.76 -10.36
N ALA A 440 -1.93 -29.80 -10.02
CA ALA A 440 -2.43 -30.78 -10.97
C ALA A 440 -3.33 -30.17 -12.07
N ASP A 441 -4.00 -29.06 -11.81
CA ASP A 441 -4.89 -28.40 -12.77
C ASP A 441 -4.13 -27.90 -14.02
N ALA A 442 -2.82 -27.62 -13.87
CA ALA A 442 -1.97 -27.15 -14.97
C ALA A 442 -1.13 -28.24 -15.66
N ILE A 443 -1.29 -29.52 -15.31
CA ILE A 443 -0.47 -30.62 -15.91
C ILE A 443 -0.60 -30.65 -17.43
N GLN A 444 -1.76 -30.31 -17.98
CA GLN A 444 -2.03 -30.30 -19.42
C GLN A 444 -1.82 -28.93 -20.08
N SER A 445 -1.22 -27.96 -19.36
CA SER A 445 -0.97 -26.63 -19.89
C SER A 445 -0.02 -26.67 -21.08
N ALA A 446 -0.40 -25.99 -22.17
CA ALA A 446 0.46 -25.80 -23.35
C ALA A 446 1.37 -24.55 -23.19
N SER A 447 1.33 -23.87 -22.08
CA SER A 447 2.08 -22.64 -21.84
C SER A 447 3.60 -22.85 -21.85
N ASP A 448 4.34 -21.87 -22.35
CA ASP A 448 5.81 -21.95 -22.45
C ASP A 448 6.44 -22.04 -21.05
N ARG A 449 5.78 -21.47 -20.03
CA ARG A 449 6.17 -21.53 -18.63
C ARG A 449 4.95 -21.48 -17.71
N VAL A 450 4.94 -22.29 -16.65
CA VAL A 450 3.93 -22.29 -15.60
C VAL A 450 4.59 -21.99 -14.26
N VAL A 451 4.03 -21.02 -13.51
CA VAL A 451 4.52 -20.56 -12.22
C VAL A 451 3.38 -20.59 -11.21
N PHE A 452 3.62 -21.18 -10.06
CA PHE A 452 2.64 -21.23 -8.98
C PHE A 452 2.91 -20.20 -7.90
N VAL A 453 1.84 -19.59 -7.43
CA VAL A 453 1.75 -18.68 -6.27
C VAL A 453 0.93 -19.33 -5.16
N HIS A 454 0.81 -18.68 -4.00
CA HIS A 454 0.07 -19.15 -2.82
C HIS A 454 0.59 -20.46 -2.20
N VAL A 455 1.77 -20.90 -2.57
CA VAL A 455 2.35 -22.17 -2.10
C VAL A 455 3.82 -21.97 -1.74
N GLU A 456 4.22 -22.50 -0.58
CA GLU A 456 5.61 -22.46 -0.11
C GLU A 456 6.50 -23.47 -0.85
N LYS A 457 5.95 -24.65 -1.16
CA LYS A 457 6.70 -25.74 -1.77
C LYS A 457 5.79 -26.58 -2.66
N LEU A 458 6.21 -26.82 -3.90
CA LEU A 458 5.53 -27.80 -4.77
C LEU A 458 5.87 -29.23 -4.34
N ALA A 459 4.91 -30.14 -4.51
CA ALA A 459 5.18 -31.56 -4.37
C ALA A 459 6.26 -32.04 -5.35
N ASN A 460 7.02 -33.06 -4.99
CA ASN A 460 8.18 -33.52 -5.76
C ASN A 460 7.85 -33.85 -7.22
N GLU A 461 6.65 -34.34 -7.50
CA GLU A 461 6.15 -34.67 -8.84
C GLU A 461 6.00 -33.46 -9.75
N PHE A 462 5.82 -32.27 -9.18
CA PHE A 462 5.64 -31.00 -9.93
C PHE A 462 6.92 -30.17 -10.07
N ASN A 463 7.92 -30.40 -9.19
CA ASN A 463 9.13 -29.58 -9.12
C ASN A 463 9.98 -29.57 -10.40
N THR A 464 9.87 -30.61 -11.24
CA THR A 464 10.60 -30.69 -12.51
C THR A 464 9.88 -30.02 -13.67
N THR A 465 8.57 -29.82 -13.55
CA THR A 465 7.72 -29.31 -14.63
C THR A 465 7.35 -27.84 -14.41
N PHE A 466 7.16 -27.45 -13.16
CA PHE A 466 6.65 -26.13 -12.78
C PHE A 466 7.67 -25.35 -11.96
N SER A 467 7.47 -24.04 -11.86
CA SER A 467 8.26 -23.12 -11.05
C SER A 467 7.43 -22.52 -9.93
N LEU A 468 8.08 -22.17 -8.82
CA LEU A 468 7.49 -21.33 -7.77
C LEU A 468 7.78 -19.85 -8.03
N ALA A 469 6.81 -19.03 -7.73
CA ALA A 469 6.99 -17.60 -7.61
C ALA A 469 7.75 -17.30 -6.30
N THR A 470 9.01 -16.94 -6.43
CA THR A 470 9.87 -16.59 -5.29
C THR A 470 10.14 -15.08 -5.32
N SER A 471 10.07 -14.41 -4.18
CA SER A 471 10.36 -12.97 -4.07
C SER A 471 11.68 -12.61 -4.75
N GLY A 472 11.66 -11.58 -5.60
CA GLY A 472 12.81 -11.10 -6.39
C GLY A 472 13.06 -11.82 -7.70
N LYS A 473 12.32 -12.89 -8.00
CA LYS A 473 12.45 -13.55 -9.30
C LYS A 473 11.76 -12.74 -10.39
N ARG A 474 12.44 -12.64 -11.54
CA ARG A 474 11.91 -11.95 -12.72
C ARG A 474 11.67 -12.93 -13.86
N TYR A 475 10.51 -12.81 -14.50
CA TYR A 475 10.14 -13.53 -15.69
C TYR A 475 10.01 -12.56 -16.87
N THR A 476 11.08 -12.40 -17.66
CA THR A 476 11.05 -11.59 -18.87
C THR A 476 10.39 -12.38 -19.99
N ILE A 477 9.30 -11.81 -20.54
CA ILE A 477 8.53 -12.39 -21.65
C ILE A 477 8.94 -11.74 -22.97
N LEU A 478 9.13 -10.42 -22.94
CA LEU A 478 9.59 -9.65 -24.08
C LEU A 478 10.67 -8.68 -23.64
N GLU A 479 11.86 -8.82 -24.21
CA GLU A 479 12.96 -7.91 -23.96
C GLU A 479 12.67 -6.52 -24.56
N GLY A 480 13.12 -5.49 -23.86
CA GLY A 480 13.03 -4.10 -24.28
C GLY A 480 14.27 -3.63 -25.01
N ASP A 481 14.14 -2.51 -25.65
CA ASP A 481 15.23 -1.76 -26.32
C ASP A 481 15.33 -0.33 -25.76
N SER A 482 16.27 0.46 -26.26
CA SER A 482 16.53 1.83 -25.79
C SER A 482 15.34 2.80 -25.97
N ALA A 483 14.35 2.44 -26.79
CA ALA A 483 13.14 3.26 -26.95
C ALA A 483 12.35 3.41 -25.61
N ILE A 484 12.49 2.44 -24.70
CA ILE A 484 11.91 2.54 -23.34
C ILE A 484 12.51 3.74 -22.60
N TYR A 485 13.82 3.94 -22.64
CA TYR A 485 14.47 5.09 -22.00
C TYR A 485 13.99 6.42 -22.58
N THR A 486 13.90 6.51 -23.90
CA THR A 486 13.38 7.72 -24.57
C THR A 486 11.97 8.05 -24.10
N SER A 487 11.10 7.03 -23.95
CA SER A 487 9.73 7.21 -23.44
C SER A 487 9.73 7.68 -21.98
N GLN A 488 10.53 7.05 -21.12
CA GLN A 488 10.66 7.42 -19.71
C GLN A 488 11.21 8.85 -19.54
N ILE A 489 12.25 9.22 -20.29
CA ILE A 489 12.83 10.56 -20.25
C ILE A 489 11.78 11.61 -20.62
N ASN A 490 11.04 11.39 -21.71
CA ASN A 490 9.97 12.31 -22.12
C ASN A 490 8.87 12.42 -21.07
N HIS A 491 8.44 11.30 -20.49
CA HIS A 491 7.42 11.26 -19.45
C HIS A 491 7.88 12.03 -18.21
N TYR A 492 9.05 11.71 -17.67
CA TYR A 492 9.56 12.30 -16.43
C TYR A 492 9.89 13.79 -16.58
N LEU A 493 10.48 14.20 -17.70
CA LEU A 493 10.71 15.62 -17.95
C LEU A 493 9.39 16.39 -18.12
N THR A 494 8.36 15.79 -18.72
CA THR A 494 7.02 16.38 -18.81
C THR A 494 6.41 16.56 -17.41
N GLU A 495 6.49 15.56 -16.55
CA GLU A 495 5.99 15.64 -15.16
C GLU A 495 6.78 16.66 -14.33
N TRP A 496 8.11 16.65 -14.44
CA TRP A 496 8.99 17.58 -13.72
C TRP A 496 8.73 19.04 -14.12
N LEU A 497 8.50 19.30 -15.41
CA LEU A 497 8.18 20.64 -15.90
C LEU A 497 6.72 21.04 -15.64
N GLY A 498 5.83 20.10 -15.36
CA GLY A 498 4.38 20.32 -15.23
C GLY A 498 3.71 20.77 -16.54
N ARG A 499 4.36 20.55 -17.69
CA ARG A 499 3.86 20.79 -19.04
C ARG A 499 4.53 19.86 -20.04
N PRO A 500 3.92 19.63 -21.24
CA PRO A 500 4.53 18.78 -22.25
C PRO A 500 5.96 19.22 -22.59
N PHE A 501 6.87 18.24 -22.63
CA PHE A 501 8.26 18.50 -22.96
C PHE A 501 8.39 18.91 -24.42
N PRO A 502 9.10 20.04 -24.77
CA PRO A 502 9.15 20.51 -26.14
C PRO A 502 9.97 19.60 -27.07
N ASN A 503 9.35 19.10 -28.14
CA ASN A 503 9.98 18.16 -29.09
C ASN A 503 11.32 18.63 -29.67
N ARG A 504 11.50 19.94 -29.82
CA ARG A 504 12.77 20.53 -30.33
C ARG A 504 13.94 20.24 -29.38
N TRP A 505 13.69 20.23 -28.05
CA TRP A 505 14.71 19.97 -27.04
C TRP A 505 14.98 18.49 -26.87
N MET A 506 13.97 17.63 -27.13
CA MET A 506 14.13 16.19 -27.08
C MET A 506 15.32 15.71 -27.92
N ARG A 507 15.43 16.19 -29.17
CA ARG A 507 16.52 15.81 -30.06
C ARG A 507 17.88 16.25 -29.52
N SER A 508 17.99 17.48 -28.97
CA SER A 508 19.25 18.00 -28.46
C SER A 508 19.68 17.29 -27.17
N LEU A 509 18.75 17.06 -26.24
CA LEU A 509 19.06 16.36 -24.99
C LEU A 509 19.36 14.88 -25.21
N LEU A 510 18.66 14.20 -26.14
CA LEU A 510 18.91 12.81 -26.46
C LEU A 510 20.12 12.59 -27.39
N ALA A 511 20.62 13.62 -28.06
CA ALA A 511 21.84 13.49 -28.87
C ALA A 511 23.09 13.24 -28.01
N ASP A 512 23.11 13.81 -26.80
CA ASP A 512 24.20 13.73 -25.84
C ASP A 512 23.84 12.82 -24.64
N GLU A 513 22.75 12.04 -24.72
CA GLU A 513 22.33 11.18 -23.62
C GLU A 513 23.34 10.04 -23.38
N GLU A 514 23.63 9.81 -22.12
CA GLU A 514 24.37 8.64 -21.66
C GLU A 514 23.55 7.95 -20.57
N ILE A 515 23.40 6.64 -20.69
CA ILE A 515 22.75 5.84 -19.65
C ILE A 515 23.82 5.27 -18.74
N ARG A 516 23.82 5.69 -17.46
CA ARG A 516 24.71 5.17 -16.42
C ARG A 516 23.96 4.34 -15.42
N ARG A 517 24.61 3.28 -14.95
CA ARG A 517 24.09 2.38 -13.92
C ARG A 517 25.00 2.41 -12.72
N TYR A 518 24.40 2.44 -11.54
CA TYR A 518 25.07 2.43 -10.26
C TYR A 518 24.52 1.29 -9.40
N ASN A 519 25.38 0.65 -8.61
CA ASN A 519 24.95 -0.32 -7.62
C ASN A 519 24.41 0.39 -6.37
N ALA A 520 23.73 -0.34 -5.50
CA ALA A 520 23.43 0.16 -4.17
C ALA A 520 24.71 0.59 -3.46
N ASP A 521 24.64 1.66 -2.69
CA ASP A 521 25.73 2.32 -1.94
C ASP A 521 26.80 3.02 -2.80
N ASP A 522 26.70 3.00 -4.14
CA ASP A 522 27.58 3.81 -4.98
C ASP A 522 27.32 5.31 -4.78
N VAL A 523 28.40 6.09 -4.68
CA VAL A 523 28.32 7.57 -4.59
C VAL A 523 28.28 8.17 -5.99
N ILE A 524 27.16 8.78 -6.34
CA ILE A 524 26.91 9.40 -7.66
C ILE A 524 27.50 10.81 -7.72
N LEU A 525 27.24 11.60 -6.67
CA LEU A 525 27.76 12.96 -6.50
C LEU A 525 28.38 13.10 -5.12
N VAL A 526 29.47 13.88 -5.02
CA VAL A 526 30.19 14.14 -3.77
C VAL A 526 30.04 15.61 -3.41
N GLN A 527 29.62 15.91 -2.17
CA GLN A 527 29.53 17.27 -1.64
C GLN A 527 30.87 17.99 -1.77
N ASP A 528 30.84 19.29 -2.04
CA ASP A 528 31.98 20.17 -2.21
C ASP A 528 32.93 19.84 -3.39
N SER A 529 32.64 18.74 -4.13
CA SER A 529 33.40 18.46 -5.36
C SER A 529 33.03 19.44 -6.46
N THR A 530 34.00 19.67 -7.37
CA THR A 530 33.74 20.47 -8.57
C THR A 530 32.71 19.79 -9.46
N THR A 531 31.78 20.56 -10.02
CA THR A 531 30.80 20.05 -11.00
C THR A 531 31.57 19.48 -12.21
N ARG A 532 31.10 18.31 -12.67
CA ARG A 532 31.70 17.61 -13.81
C ARG A 532 31.00 17.86 -15.15
N GLY A 533 30.14 18.88 -15.22
CA GLY A 533 29.44 19.20 -16.45
C GLY A 533 28.22 18.33 -16.74
N TYR A 534 27.59 17.72 -15.73
CA TYR A 534 26.47 16.81 -15.92
C TYR A 534 25.29 17.09 -14.99
N VAL A 535 24.08 16.93 -15.57
CA VAL A 535 22.78 16.85 -14.87
C VAL A 535 22.23 15.44 -15.08
N TYR A 536 21.52 14.91 -14.09
CA TYR A 536 21.06 13.54 -14.11
C TYR A 536 19.54 13.48 -13.90
N LEU A 537 18.89 12.59 -14.62
CA LEU A 537 17.49 12.19 -14.42
C LEU A 537 17.47 10.74 -13.98
N ILE A 538 16.81 10.45 -12.84
CA ILE A 538 16.64 9.10 -12.36
C ILE A 538 15.58 8.39 -13.21
N LEU A 539 15.95 7.29 -13.86
CA LEU A 539 15.02 6.46 -14.63
C LEU A 539 14.47 5.31 -13.80
N THR A 540 15.27 4.72 -12.92
CA THR A 540 14.86 3.63 -12.01
C THR A 540 15.63 3.71 -10.70
N GLY A 541 15.02 3.20 -9.62
CA GLY A 541 15.67 3.09 -8.32
C GLY A 541 15.51 4.33 -7.44
N TYR A 542 16.23 4.33 -6.31
CA TYR A 542 16.18 5.35 -5.27
C TYR A 542 17.58 5.85 -4.92
N CYS A 543 17.67 7.15 -4.61
CA CYS A 543 18.89 7.80 -4.14
C CYS A 543 18.61 8.57 -2.84
N ASP A 544 19.60 8.62 -1.95
CA ASP A 544 19.60 9.51 -0.79
C ASP A 544 20.47 10.74 -1.09
N VAL A 545 19.94 11.94 -0.83
CA VAL A 545 20.70 13.18 -0.80
C VAL A 545 21.25 13.34 0.61
N VAL A 546 22.56 13.30 0.73
CA VAL A 546 23.25 13.28 2.02
C VAL A 546 24.12 14.51 2.15
N ARG A 547 24.03 15.19 3.30
CA ARG A 547 24.88 16.33 3.63
C ARG A 547 25.69 16.02 4.88
N HIS A 548 26.94 16.41 4.85
CA HIS A 548 27.84 16.40 6.00
C HIS A 548 28.05 17.84 6.49
N ASP A 549 27.72 18.12 7.74
CA ASP A 549 27.86 19.45 8.35
C ASP A 549 29.14 19.60 9.19
N GLY A 550 30.08 18.66 9.08
CA GLY A 550 31.31 18.59 9.87
C GLY A 550 31.21 17.72 11.13
N SER A 551 30.00 17.42 11.61
CA SER A 551 29.75 16.62 12.81
C SER A 551 28.97 15.33 12.55
N ALA A 552 28.01 15.37 11.62
CA ALA A 552 27.13 14.26 11.31
C ALA A 552 26.74 14.21 9.83
N LEU A 553 26.28 13.03 9.39
CA LEU A 553 25.63 12.82 8.09
C LEU A 553 24.13 12.96 8.26
N HIS A 554 23.52 13.81 7.44
CA HIS A 554 22.07 14.02 7.40
C HIS A 554 21.51 13.62 6.05
N VAL A 555 20.43 12.85 6.04
CA VAL A 555 19.67 12.58 4.82
C VAL A 555 18.68 13.72 4.64
N ASP A 556 18.96 14.61 3.69
CA ASP A 556 18.14 15.80 3.42
C ASP A 556 16.91 15.48 2.56
N ALA A 557 17.04 14.51 1.65
CA ALA A 557 15.98 14.10 0.75
C ALA A 557 16.18 12.65 0.26
N LYS A 558 15.07 12.02 -0.12
CA LYS A 558 15.05 10.74 -0.86
C LYS A 558 14.52 11.01 -2.25
N LEU A 559 15.31 10.67 -3.26
CA LEU A 559 14.97 10.85 -4.67
C LEU A 559 14.61 9.50 -5.29
N GLN A 560 13.81 9.53 -6.33
CA GLN A 560 13.34 8.33 -7.04
C GLN A 560 13.20 8.57 -8.54
N ALA A 561 12.74 7.59 -9.30
CA ALA A 561 12.52 7.75 -10.74
C ALA A 561 11.67 9.00 -11.03
N GLY A 562 12.11 9.79 -12.02
CA GLY A 562 11.52 11.07 -12.40
C GLY A 562 12.13 12.29 -11.72
N ASP A 563 12.89 12.13 -10.63
CA ASP A 563 13.57 13.25 -9.98
C ASP A 563 14.86 13.60 -10.74
N VAL A 564 15.15 14.92 -10.82
CA VAL A 564 16.36 15.47 -11.45
C VAL A 564 17.36 15.82 -10.35
N LEU A 565 18.64 15.55 -10.57
CA LEU A 565 19.71 15.86 -9.65
C LEU A 565 20.92 16.50 -10.35
N GLY A 566 21.61 17.38 -9.62
CA GLY A 566 22.74 18.15 -10.14
C GLY A 566 22.36 19.42 -10.93
N GLU A 567 21.07 19.67 -11.12
CA GLU A 567 20.50 20.83 -11.82
C GLU A 567 20.82 22.17 -11.15
N MET A 568 20.97 22.18 -9.84
CA MET A 568 21.18 23.40 -9.06
C MET A 568 22.50 24.09 -9.40
N ALA A 569 23.54 23.34 -9.71
CA ALA A 569 24.82 23.91 -10.14
C ALA A 569 24.63 24.74 -11.44
N VAL A 570 23.87 24.19 -12.39
CA VAL A 570 23.55 24.86 -13.66
C VAL A 570 22.72 26.12 -13.43
N ILE A 571 21.67 26.01 -12.60
CA ILE A 571 20.71 27.10 -12.35
C ILE A 571 21.36 28.25 -11.58
N THR A 572 22.22 27.94 -10.59
CA THR A 572 22.85 28.96 -9.72
C THR A 572 24.23 29.41 -10.22
N GLY A 573 24.80 28.77 -11.25
CA GLY A 573 26.18 29.02 -11.69
C GLY A 573 27.26 28.63 -10.68
N LYS A 574 26.92 27.84 -9.65
CA LYS A 574 27.89 27.34 -8.67
C LYS A 574 28.78 26.25 -9.29
N THR A 575 30.05 26.28 -8.96
CA THR A 575 31.05 25.33 -9.47
C THR A 575 31.23 24.12 -8.56
N THR A 576 30.54 24.06 -7.40
CA THR A 576 30.64 22.99 -6.44
C THR A 576 29.26 22.41 -6.08
N ARG A 577 29.25 21.12 -5.74
CA ARG A 577 28.04 20.40 -5.32
C ARG A 577 27.65 20.74 -3.89
N ASN A 578 26.38 20.96 -3.62
CA ASN A 578 25.87 21.33 -2.29
C ASN A 578 25.66 20.11 -1.35
N ALA A 579 25.55 18.92 -1.91
CA ALA A 579 25.33 17.66 -1.18
C ALA A 579 25.91 16.48 -1.96
N SER A 580 26.11 15.37 -1.26
CA SER A 580 26.36 14.07 -1.87
C SER A 580 25.05 13.39 -2.28
N VAL A 581 25.10 12.55 -3.31
CA VAL A 581 24.00 11.69 -3.72
C VAL A 581 24.50 10.26 -3.75
N VAL A 582 23.84 9.39 -3.01
CA VAL A 582 24.19 7.97 -2.86
C VAL A 582 23.02 7.11 -3.37
N ALA A 583 23.34 6.10 -4.18
CA ALA A 583 22.37 5.14 -4.65
C ALA A 583 21.87 4.27 -3.46
N LYS A 584 20.57 4.30 -3.16
CA LYS A 584 19.99 3.46 -2.10
C LYS A 584 19.66 2.06 -2.57
N THR A 585 19.33 1.95 -3.84
CA THR A 585 19.09 0.71 -4.59
C THR A 585 19.97 0.74 -5.84
N PRO A 586 20.06 -0.32 -6.63
CA PRO A 586 20.57 -0.19 -7.99
C PRO A 586 19.78 0.89 -8.75
N VAL A 587 20.51 1.79 -9.41
CA VAL A 587 19.94 3.00 -10.05
C VAL A 587 20.37 3.06 -11.51
N THR A 588 19.43 3.42 -12.38
CA THR A 588 19.70 3.80 -13.77
C THR A 588 19.44 5.30 -13.93
N LEU A 589 20.44 6.01 -14.43
CA LEU A 589 20.39 7.45 -14.66
C LEU A 589 20.53 7.75 -16.16
N CYS A 590 19.74 8.70 -16.64
CA CYS A 590 20.03 9.43 -17.87
C CYS A 590 20.89 10.65 -17.54
N VAL A 591 21.95 10.83 -18.27
CA VAL A 591 22.94 11.90 -18.05
C VAL A 591 22.84 12.91 -19.19
N PHE A 592 22.71 14.18 -18.85
CA PHE A 592 22.71 15.30 -19.82
C PHE A 592 23.93 16.18 -19.57
N SER A 593 24.46 16.82 -20.64
CA SER A 593 25.48 17.84 -20.46
C SER A 593 24.91 19.08 -19.77
N GLU A 594 25.67 19.69 -18.86
CA GLU A 594 25.28 20.97 -18.21
C GLU A 594 25.01 22.06 -19.24
N GLU A 595 25.78 22.10 -20.34
CA GLU A 595 25.63 23.09 -21.40
C GLU A 595 24.28 22.98 -22.11
N THR A 596 23.93 21.76 -22.58
CA THR A 596 22.67 21.52 -23.28
C THR A 596 21.48 21.72 -22.34
N PHE A 597 21.57 21.20 -21.10
CA PHE A 597 20.51 21.35 -20.11
C PHE A 597 20.32 22.82 -19.69
N GLY A 598 21.41 23.56 -19.44
CA GLY A 598 21.36 24.98 -19.11
C GLY A 598 20.77 25.82 -20.23
N SER A 599 21.15 25.57 -21.50
CA SER A 599 20.56 26.21 -22.66
C SER A 599 19.05 25.96 -22.75
N PHE A 600 18.61 24.74 -22.47
CA PHE A 600 17.20 24.38 -22.39
C PHE A 600 16.46 25.20 -21.31
N ILE A 601 16.97 25.19 -20.07
CA ILE A 601 16.37 25.91 -18.94
C ILE A 601 16.23 27.40 -19.23
N THR A 602 17.27 28.00 -19.77
CA THR A 602 17.31 29.45 -20.12
C THR A 602 16.34 29.79 -21.25
N ALA A 603 16.36 29.02 -22.33
CA ALA A 603 15.54 29.28 -23.52
C ALA A 603 14.02 29.08 -23.24
N GLU A 604 13.68 28.20 -22.35
CA GLU A 604 12.28 27.91 -21.94
C GLU A 604 11.81 28.79 -20.76
N GLY A 605 12.69 29.61 -20.16
CA GLY A 605 12.35 30.54 -19.08
C GLY A 605 12.06 29.83 -17.75
N PHE A 606 12.71 28.70 -17.47
CA PHE A 606 12.48 27.94 -16.23
C PHE A 606 13.33 28.37 -15.04
N GLN A 607 14.37 29.18 -15.27
CA GLN A 607 15.38 29.47 -14.26
C GLN A 607 14.78 30.07 -12.98
N ASP A 608 13.97 31.12 -13.09
CA ASP A 608 13.38 31.78 -11.91
C ASP A 608 12.45 30.84 -11.14
N ARG A 609 11.64 30.07 -11.85
CA ARG A 609 10.73 29.09 -11.23
C ARG A 609 11.48 27.99 -10.47
N LEU A 610 12.57 27.47 -11.02
CA LEU A 610 13.39 26.44 -10.38
C LEU A 610 14.13 27.00 -9.17
N LEU A 611 14.66 28.22 -9.24
CA LEU A 611 15.28 28.93 -8.10
C LEU A 611 14.26 29.16 -6.98
N GLN A 612 13.06 29.62 -7.32
CA GLN A 612 11.97 29.80 -6.35
C GLN A 612 11.62 28.45 -5.68
N GLY A 613 11.37 27.41 -6.48
CA GLY A 613 11.07 26.08 -5.97
C GLY A 613 12.16 25.55 -5.01
N TRP A 614 13.42 25.72 -5.38
CA TRP A 614 14.54 25.31 -4.56
C TRP A 614 14.61 26.07 -3.22
N SER A 615 14.40 27.36 -3.20
CA SER A 615 14.40 28.18 -1.98
C SER A 615 13.21 27.84 -1.07
N MET A 616 12.07 27.47 -1.64
CA MET A 616 10.84 27.16 -0.92
C MET A 616 10.80 25.74 -0.35
N ARG A 617 11.35 24.74 -1.04
CA ARG A 617 11.29 23.34 -0.61
C ARG A 617 11.71 23.09 0.85
N PRO A 618 12.86 23.62 1.34
CA PRO A 618 13.26 23.44 2.74
C PRO A 618 12.29 24.06 3.74
N ILE A 619 11.65 25.16 3.37
CA ILE A 619 10.66 25.84 4.20
C ILE A 619 9.39 24.98 4.29
N ILE A 620 8.88 24.53 3.14
CA ILE A 620 7.72 23.65 3.06
C ILE A 620 7.99 22.33 3.82
N ALA A 621 9.14 21.69 3.61
CA ALA A 621 9.48 20.42 4.23
C ALA A 621 9.56 20.47 5.76
N LYS A 622 9.96 21.63 6.33
CA LYS A 622 10.03 21.83 7.77
C LYS A 622 8.68 22.15 8.41
N HIS A 623 7.71 22.58 7.62
CA HIS A 623 6.40 22.95 8.12
C HIS A 623 5.63 21.70 8.57
N ALA A 624 5.03 21.74 9.77
CA ALA A 624 4.35 20.60 10.39
C ALA A 624 3.28 19.97 9.48
N GLN A 625 2.58 20.79 8.69
CA GLN A 625 1.54 20.34 7.78
C GLN A 625 2.08 19.52 6.59
N PHE A 626 3.36 19.62 6.24
CA PHE A 626 3.97 18.95 5.09
C PHE A 626 5.03 17.90 5.48
N ASN A 627 5.29 17.77 6.78
CA ASN A 627 6.24 16.77 7.26
C ASN A 627 5.87 15.35 6.78
N GLY A 628 6.84 14.62 6.25
CA GLY A 628 6.66 13.27 5.70
C GLY A 628 6.19 13.20 4.25
N LEU A 629 5.99 14.35 3.56
CA LEU A 629 5.81 14.35 2.12
C LEU A 629 7.12 13.97 1.42
N ILE A 630 7.02 13.14 0.37
CA ILE A 630 8.18 12.77 -0.44
C ILE A 630 8.66 13.93 -1.30
N PHE A 631 9.91 13.87 -1.74
CA PHE A 631 10.58 14.95 -2.49
C PHE A 631 9.79 15.39 -3.72
N THR A 632 9.31 14.46 -4.55
CA THR A 632 8.50 14.75 -5.74
C THR A 632 7.25 15.60 -5.43
N VAL A 633 6.58 15.34 -4.30
CA VAL A 633 5.39 16.10 -3.87
C VAL A 633 5.77 17.48 -3.36
N LEU A 634 6.85 17.58 -2.56
CA LEU A 634 7.39 18.87 -2.10
C LEU A 634 7.81 19.76 -3.27
N GLU A 635 8.40 19.18 -4.30
CA GLU A 635 8.77 19.91 -5.52
C GLU A 635 7.55 20.46 -6.24
N LYS A 636 6.51 19.64 -6.45
CA LYS A 636 5.25 20.10 -7.06
C LYS A 636 4.58 21.21 -6.25
N LEU A 637 4.60 21.13 -4.90
CA LEU A 637 4.10 22.18 -4.02
C LEU A 637 4.93 23.46 -4.15
N SER A 638 6.25 23.36 -4.17
CA SER A 638 7.13 24.54 -4.29
C SER A 638 6.95 25.32 -5.58
N GLN A 639 6.47 24.67 -6.63
CA GLN A 639 6.19 25.30 -7.93
C GLN A 639 4.90 26.13 -7.98
N ILE A 640 3.98 25.94 -7.01
CA ILE A 640 2.70 26.65 -6.93
C ILE A 640 2.61 27.58 -5.74
N GLY A 641 3.60 27.58 -4.85
CA GLY A 641 3.67 28.40 -3.67
C GLY A 641 4.43 29.72 -3.88
N GLU A 642 4.24 30.66 -2.98
CA GLU A 642 4.90 31.96 -2.94
C GLU A 642 5.25 32.35 -1.50
N LEU A 643 6.43 32.94 -1.28
CA LEU A 643 6.82 33.52 -0.01
C LEU A 643 6.54 35.01 0.00
N LEU A 644 5.73 35.45 0.96
CA LEU A 644 5.46 36.85 1.22
C LEU A 644 6.10 37.25 2.57
N THR A 645 7.07 38.16 2.51
CA THR A 645 7.67 38.75 3.73
C THR A 645 6.97 40.06 4.03
N LEU A 646 6.33 40.14 5.20
CA LEU A 646 5.77 41.37 5.72
C LEU A 646 6.77 42.02 6.70
N PRO A 647 7.13 43.30 6.52
CA PRO A 647 7.97 44.00 7.49
C PRO A 647 7.22 44.29 8.79
N GLU A 648 7.90 44.86 9.77
CA GLU A 648 7.29 45.40 10.98
C GLU A 648 6.15 46.37 10.62
N GLY A 649 4.97 46.18 11.19
CA GLY A 649 3.75 46.94 10.89
C GLY A 649 3.14 46.69 9.51
N GLY A 650 3.69 45.75 8.75
CA GLY A 650 3.17 45.37 7.43
C GLY A 650 1.78 44.73 7.49
N CYS A 651 0.96 44.97 6.45
CA CYS A 651 -0.40 44.43 6.34
C CYS A 651 -0.59 43.72 5.00
N PHE A 652 -1.36 42.62 5.02
CA PHE A 652 -1.75 41.86 3.83
C PHE A 652 -3.21 41.45 3.93
N GLU A 653 -4.01 41.68 2.89
CA GLU A 653 -5.41 41.27 2.85
C GLU A 653 -5.51 39.84 2.33
N LEU A 654 -5.84 38.91 3.22
CA LEU A 654 -6.00 37.48 2.89
C LEU A 654 -7.41 37.19 2.39
N THR A 655 -7.52 36.66 1.18
CA THR A 655 -8.78 36.34 0.52
C THR A 655 -8.98 34.82 0.36
N GLU A 656 -10.14 34.42 -0.10
CA GLU A 656 -10.45 33.01 -0.47
C GLU A 656 -9.69 32.53 -1.74
N ALA A 657 -8.95 33.39 -2.41
CA ALA A 657 -8.10 32.99 -3.54
C ALA A 657 -6.81 32.29 -3.09
N CYS A 658 -6.42 32.45 -1.83
CA CYS A 658 -5.16 31.96 -1.29
C CYS A 658 -5.37 31.05 -0.07
N TRP A 659 -4.62 29.96 0.01
CA TRP A 659 -4.34 29.23 1.24
C TRP A 659 -3.03 29.76 1.83
N CYS A 660 -3.04 30.07 3.12
CA CYS A 660 -1.94 30.76 3.78
C CYS A 660 -1.48 30.01 5.03
N LEU A 661 -0.16 29.91 5.21
CA LEU A 661 0.50 29.39 6.40
C LEU A 661 1.48 30.42 6.95
N LEU A 662 1.56 30.55 8.26
CA LEU A 662 2.63 31.32 8.89
C LEU A 662 3.91 30.48 8.90
N SER A 663 4.98 30.95 8.28
CA SER A 663 6.27 30.25 8.21
C SER A 663 7.22 30.67 9.34
N SER A 664 7.22 31.97 9.68
CA SER A 664 8.04 32.50 10.77
C SER A 664 7.56 33.90 11.18
N GLY A 665 7.95 34.35 12.39
CA GLY A 665 7.60 35.66 12.95
C GLY A 665 6.21 35.67 13.58
N ASP A 666 5.74 36.86 13.96
CA ASP A 666 4.46 37.10 14.62
C ASP A 666 3.49 37.85 13.74
N ALA A 667 2.29 37.29 13.59
CA ALA A 667 1.22 37.92 12.82
C ALA A 667 -0.14 37.70 13.51
N THR A 668 -1.10 38.56 13.15
CA THR A 668 -2.49 38.44 13.55
C THR A 668 -3.40 38.43 12.33
N LEU A 669 -4.46 37.65 12.35
CA LEU A 669 -5.55 37.70 11.38
C LEU A 669 -6.80 38.23 12.08
N ASN A 670 -7.39 39.32 11.60
CA ASN A 670 -8.53 39.99 12.26
C ASN A 670 -8.26 40.30 13.74
N ALA A 671 -7.03 40.71 14.07
CA ALA A 671 -6.54 40.99 15.43
C ALA A 671 -6.38 39.72 16.33
N GLU A 672 -6.63 38.52 15.86
CA GLU A 672 -6.34 37.27 16.57
C GLU A 672 -4.96 36.71 16.18
N PRO A 673 -4.17 36.15 17.13
CA PRO A 673 -2.87 35.59 16.82
C PRO A 673 -2.92 34.50 15.79
N MET A 674 -1.93 34.44 14.86
CA MET A 674 -1.70 33.35 13.95
C MET A 674 -0.66 32.40 14.52
N TYR A 675 -0.85 31.08 14.29
CA TYR A 675 0.02 30.03 14.78
C TYR A 675 0.69 29.26 13.62
N LEU A 676 1.92 28.78 13.85
CA LEU A 676 2.72 28.06 12.85
C LEU A 676 2.11 26.71 12.41
N ASP A 677 1.31 26.10 13.27
CA ASP A 677 0.65 24.80 13.02
C ASP A 677 -0.77 24.94 12.45
N GLU A 678 -1.27 26.18 12.32
CA GLU A 678 -2.58 26.47 11.76
C GLU A 678 -2.48 26.96 10.30
N ASP A 679 -3.61 26.91 9.63
CA ASP A 679 -3.78 27.42 8.26
C ASP A 679 -4.93 28.43 8.17
N TYR A 680 -4.85 29.27 7.16
CA TYR A 680 -5.71 30.42 6.97
C TYR A 680 -6.10 30.58 5.49
N GLY A 681 -7.01 31.50 5.20
CA GLY A 681 -7.50 31.73 3.83
C GLY A 681 -8.44 30.60 3.36
N ALA A 682 -8.29 30.18 2.13
CA ALA A 682 -9.03 29.07 1.53
C ALA A 682 -8.51 27.74 2.03
N ARG A 683 -8.94 27.35 3.23
CA ARG A 683 -8.46 26.14 3.91
C ARG A 683 -9.01 24.86 3.27
N PRO A 684 -8.16 23.91 2.87
CA PRO A 684 -8.66 22.61 2.41
C PRO A 684 -9.54 21.92 3.45
N PHE A 685 -10.70 21.44 3.06
CA PHE A 685 -11.68 20.72 3.90
C PHE A 685 -12.22 21.49 5.11
N ALA A 686 -12.13 22.82 5.14
CA ALA A 686 -12.66 23.65 6.21
C ALA A 686 -13.18 24.98 5.67
N SER A 687 -13.95 25.70 6.49
CA SER A 687 -14.42 27.04 6.14
C SER A 687 -13.25 28.02 6.01
N ALA A 688 -13.31 28.95 5.09
CA ALA A 688 -12.29 29.96 4.91
C ALA A 688 -12.13 30.84 6.17
N ARG A 689 -10.88 31.25 6.45
CA ARG A 689 -10.54 32.27 7.48
C ARG A 689 -9.80 33.41 6.80
N THR A 690 -10.53 34.45 6.41
CA THR A 690 -10.03 35.57 5.60
C THR A 690 -10.04 36.88 6.37
N GLY A 691 -9.32 37.87 5.87
CA GLY A 691 -9.26 39.22 6.44
C GLY A 691 -7.84 39.80 6.48
N PRO A 692 -7.67 40.96 7.13
CA PRO A 692 -6.37 41.59 7.22
C PRO A 692 -5.41 40.80 8.12
N ILE A 693 -4.24 40.47 7.58
CA ILE A 693 -3.08 39.99 8.33
C ILE A 693 -2.21 41.19 8.68
N ASN A 694 -1.87 41.32 9.94
CA ASN A 694 -0.97 42.38 10.40
C ASN A 694 0.25 41.73 11.08
N SER A 695 1.44 42.16 10.65
CA SER A 695 2.71 41.75 11.25
C SER A 695 3.15 42.73 12.29
N LYS A 696 3.50 42.25 13.51
CA LYS A 696 3.98 43.11 14.59
C LYS A 696 5.47 43.40 14.44
N ASP A 697 6.28 42.38 14.38
CA ASP A 697 7.75 42.48 14.40
C ASP A 697 8.39 41.90 13.09
N GLY A 698 7.59 41.76 12.05
CA GLY A 698 7.93 41.10 10.81
C GLY A 698 7.54 39.62 10.79
N CYS A 699 7.02 39.13 9.65
CA CYS A 699 6.68 37.72 9.47
C CYS A 699 6.89 37.25 8.04
N VAL A 700 6.96 35.97 7.85
CA VAL A 700 7.00 35.30 6.55
C VAL A 700 5.78 34.41 6.41
N LEU A 701 5.01 34.67 5.36
CA LEU A 701 3.84 33.88 4.99
C LEU A 701 4.18 33.00 3.80
N LEU A 702 3.69 31.76 3.83
CA LEU A 702 3.71 30.83 2.71
C LEU A 702 2.30 30.79 2.10
N LEU A 703 2.19 31.27 0.88
CA LEU A 703 0.93 31.43 0.17
C LEU A 703 0.82 30.41 -0.97
N PHE A 704 -0.36 29.83 -1.15
CA PHE A 704 -0.68 28.95 -2.28
C PHE A 704 -1.97 29.44 -2.95
N ASP A 705 -1.96 29.54 -4.28
CA ASP A 705 -3.20 29.72 -5.03
C ASP A 705 -4.17 28.58 -4.76
N ALA A 706 -5.36 28.89 -4.30
CA ALA A 706 -6.35 27.90 -3.86
C ALA A 706 -6.77 26.93 -4.98
N GLN A 707 -6.91 27.43 -6.21
CA GLN A 707 -7.32 26.59 -7.34
C GLN A 707 -6.18 25.67 -7.80
N ARG A 708 -4.95 26.17 -7.81
CA ARG A 708 -3.77 25.35 -8.15
C ARG A 708 -3.53 24.29 -7.10
N LEU A 709 -3.66 24.63 -5.82
CA LEU A 709 -3.55 23.67 -4.71
C LEU A 709 -4.62 22.58 -4.81
N GLU A 710 -5.87 22.95 -5.09
CA GLU A 710 -6.97 22.00 -5.24
C GLU A 710 -6.72 21.02 -6.40
N ARG A 711 -6.25 21.53 -7.55
CA ARG A 711 -5.87 20.67 -8.69
C ARG A 711 -4.71 19.74 -8.35
N LEU A 712 -3.72 20.23 -7.62
CA LEU A 712 -2.56 19.44 -7.20
C LEU A 712 -2.98 18.35 -6.21
N ARG A 713 -3.80 18.70 -5.20
CA ARG A 713 -4.34 17.78 -4.20
C ARG A 713 -5.06 16.60 -4.85
N LEU A 714 -5.96 16.86 -5.81
CA LEU A 714 -6.72 15.83 -6.51
C LEU A 714 -5.86 14.89 -7.37
N LYS A 715 -4.68 15.36 -7.80
CA LYS A 715 -3.73 14.55 -8.58
C LYS A 715 -2.69 13.84 -7.72
N THR A 716 -2.56 14.22 -6.45
CA THR A 716 -1.49 13.79 -5.54
C THR A 716 -2.10 13.17 -4.28
N PRO A 717 -2.36 11.85 -4.27
CA PRO A 717 -2.98 11.17 -3.13
C PRO A 717 -2.30 11.44 -1.79
N GLN A 718 -0.97 11.43 -1.73
CA GLN A 718 -0.22 11.72 -0.51
C GLN A 718 -0.54 13.11 0.07
N LEU A 719 -0.60 14.12 -0.78
CA LEU A 719 -0.98 15.47 -0.35
C LEU A 719 -2.44 15.52 0.12
N ASN A 720 -3.36 14.89 -0.64
CA ASN A 720 -4.76 14.81 -0.27
C ASN A 720 -4.94 14.14 1.09
N TYR A 721 -4.30 12.99 1.29
CA TYR A 721 -4.31 12.26 2.55
C TYR A 721 -3.78 13.13 3.71
N LYS A 722 -2.62 13.75 3.53
CA LYS A 722 -1.97 14.56 4.57
C LYS A 722 -2.86 15.73 5.02
N LEU A 723 -3.38 16.50 4.07
CA LEU A 723 -4.25 17.65 4.36
C LEU A 723 -5.57 17.22 5.04
N ARG A 724 -6.15 16.09 4.64
CA ARG A 724 -7.38 15.57 5.24
C ARG A 724 -7.13 15.02 6.65
N LYS A 725 -6.04 14.28 6.87
CA LYS A 725 -5.65 13.74 8.18
C LYS A 725 -5.51 14.84 9.23
N LEU A 726 -4.87 15.97 8.88
CA LEU A 726 -4.73 17.12 9.75
C LEU A 726 -6.09 17.69 10.20
N ARG A 727 -7.10 17.67 9.32
CA ARG A 727 -8.46 18.14 9.67
C ARG A 727 -9.20 17.21 10.60
N MET A 728 -9.04 15.93 10.44
CA MET A 728 -9.70 14.95 11.30
C MET A 728 -9.12 14.94 12.71
N GLN A 729 -7.83 15.24 12.86
CA GLN A 729 -7.20 15.39 14.17
C GLN A 729 -7.64 16.66 14.92
N SER A 730 -8.00 17.71 14.18
CA SER A 730 -8.45 19.00 14.76
C SER A 730 -9.96 19.08 15.05
N SER A 731 -10.76 18.18 14.44
CA SER A 731 -12.21 18.12 14.66
C SER A 731 -12.54 16.91 15.52
N SER A 732 -12.72 17.12 16.82
CA SER A 732 -13.26 16.12 17.76
C SER A 732 -14.74 15.78 17.54
N SER A 733 -15.29 16.00 16.35
CA SER A 733 -16.65 15.61 16.00
C SER A 733 -16.63 14.18 15.43
N VAL A 734 -16.72 13.22 16.34
CA VAL A 734 -17.07 11.84 16.05
C VAL A 734 -18.45 11.83 15.37
N VAL A 735 -18.48 11.39 14.11
CA VAL A 735 -19.74 11.01 13.47
C VAL A 735 -20.14 9.68 14.09
N SER A 736 -20.97 9.73 15.14
CA SER A 736 -21.51 8.52 15.76
C SER A 736 -22.41 7.79 14.73
N TRP A 737 -21.95 6.64 14.28
CA TRP A 737 -22.75 5.68 13.55
C TRP A 737 -23.51 4.84 14.59
N LYS A 738 -24.81 5.06 14.76
CA LYS A 738 -25.64 4.12 15.51
C LYS A 738 -25.57 2.77 14.82
N LEU A 739 -25.26 1.74 15.57
CA LEU A 739 -25.39 0.32 15.17
C LEU A 739 -26.81 0.11 14.63
N GLY A 740 -27.00 0.36 13.35
CA GLY A 740 -28.12 -0.21 12.62
C GLY A 740 -27.93 -1.72 12.69
N LYS A 741 -28.98 -2.46 13.07
CA LYS A 741 -28.98 -3.92 13.05
C LYS A 741 -28.25 -4.40 11.81
N VAL A 742 -27.13 -5.10 11.99
CA VAL A 742 -26.48 -5.86 10.93
C VAL A 742 -27.41 -7.03 10.66
N GLU A 743 -28.47 -6.77 9.88
CA GLU A 743 -29.33 -7.83 9.36
C GLU A 743 -28.55 -8.45 8.19
N ILE A 744 -28.02 -9.63 8.42
CA ILE A 744 -27.74 -10.59 7.36
C ILE A 744 -29.10 -11.15 7.01
N SER A 745 -29.85 -10.45 6.15
CA SER A 745 -31.08 -10.99 5.56
C SER A 745 -30.70 -11.91 4.40
N ASP A 746 -31.37 -13.03 4.39
CA ASP A 746 -31.35 -14.18 3.47
C ASP A 746 -31.03 -13.90 2.00
#